data_17e1736aea1c1256afd3fc402b7f5505
#
_entry.id   17e1736aea1c1256afd3fc402b7f5505
#
_cell.length_a   1.000
_cell.length_b   1.000
_cell.length_c   1.000
_cell.angle_alpha   90.00
_cell.angle_beta   90.00
_cell.angle_gamma   90.00
#
_symmetry.space_group_name_H-M   'P 1'
#
loop_
_entity.id
_entity.type
_entity.pdbx_description
1 polymer ?
#
loop_
_entity_poly.entity_id
_entity_poly.type
_entity_poly.pdbx_seq_one_letter_code
_entity_poly.pdbx_strand_id
1 'polypeptide(L)'
;MAEQAVSPMMQQYFEIKKQHPNEIVFYRVGDFYEMFYDDALTASRELELTLTGKNCGREERAPMCGVPFHSYETYVARLIAKGYKVAICEQMEDPALAKGLVKRDIIRVVTPGTVIESSMLDEDKNNYLCSIYCKRRRGRWKAGVCFADISTGEARATELDAEKIGPAIITELCRFMPSEILINPPMLDFKDVTTYIKQHTNALVELREDACYQDALVEETMAGQFGADWRQNMDYEPDRLVPYAVAAMLNYLRETQKHGLERIKTVENYADAQYMRLSPVTRANLELTETMRGREKRGTLLWVLDKTETSMGKRLLRAWIEQPLVDADAINARLAAVQALYAANIARADLREALSHVYDIERLTTRILYGSATPREVKALGDTCARLPQIREQAAACGAPLLEQLADQIDLLQDLQEKIGAALVEDPPATLKDGGAIRSGYNSEVDELRDIMHGGKGYLASLEAKLREETGIPKLKIGFNKVFGYYIEVSRSYSDAVPDTFTRKQTLTNGERYITPELKELENKILGANERLLALEHQLFADLLSDISAQIVRLQRTALAVAQLDVLAGFAEVALQNNYAMPTVDRSDRMEIREGRHPVIEQMLKGSLFVPNDTLLDESENRMLLITGPNMAGKSTYMRQNALIALMAQIGCFVPAASAHIGVVDAIFTRVGASDDLAAGQSTFMVEMTEVAEILRHASKDSLVILDEIGRGTSTFDGMSIARAVVEYICDNIGCKTLFATHYHELTGMEQDIFGVKNYNIAVKKRGEDITFLRRIVAGPADDSYGIEVAKLAGLPSSVTKRAHAVLRQLEASAPDHNKTLQLDFETVEAYNNPSVPSEVVEKLHKLDIETLTPLEALNFLYELKNTLDKE
;
A
#
# COMPACT_ATOMS: atom_id res chain seq x y z
N MET A 1 39.32 29.96 29.46
CA MET A 1 38.26 30.73 28.80
C MET A 1 36.96 30.25 29.42
N ALA A 2 36.19 31.16 30.03
CA ALA A 2 34.90 30.75 30.63
C ALA A 2 33.98 30.22 29.50
N GLU A 3 33.47 29.01 29.61
CA GLU A 3 32.41 28.51 28.78
C GLU A 3 31.22 29.46 28.90
N GLN A 4 30.97 30.22 27.82
CA GLN A 4 29.80 31.11 27.76
C GLN A 4 28.56 30.26 27.90
N ALA A 5 27.80 30.51 28.97
CA ALA A 5 26.60 29.72 29.29
C ALA A 5 25.54 29.87 28.15
N VAL A 6 25.23 28.77 27.55
CA VAL A 6 24.10 28.66 26.55
C VAL A 6 22.79 29.09 27.21
N SER A 7 21.92 29.78 26.49
CA SER A 7 20.64 30.23 27.03
C SER A 7 19.80 29.04 27.58
N PRO A 8 18.99 29.25 28.64
CA PRO A 8 18.19 28.15 29.26
C PRO A 8 17.31 27.40 28.26
N MET A 9 16.76 28.11 27.27
CA MET A 9 15.96 27.47 26.21
C MET A 9 16.81 26.52 25.36
N MET A 10 18.03 26.89 25.03
CA MET A 10 18.91 26.02 24.23
C MET A 10 19.47 24.87 25.04
N GLN A 11 19.65 25.01 26.36
CA GLN A 11 19.96 23.89 27.22
C GLN A 11 18.87 22.82 27.18
N GLN A 12 17.62 23.24 27.31
CA GLN A 12 16.42 22.35 27.16
C GLN A 12 16.39 21.70 25.77
N TYR A 13 16.65 22.43 24.69
CA TYR A 13 16.73 21.89 23.34
C TYR A 13 17.81 20.80 23.23
N PHE A 14 19.01 21.02 23.77
CA PHE A 14 20.08 20.04 23.71
C PHE A 14 19.78 18.77 24.53
N GLU A 15 19.09 18.89 25.65
CA GLU A 15 18.65 17.74 26.45
C GLU A 15 17.66 16.88 25.63
N ILE A 16 16.72 17.52 24.94
CA ILE A 16 15.75 16.84 24.05
C ILE A 16 16.49 16.23 22.87
N LYS A 17 17.35 16.98 22.19
CA LYS A 17 18.11 16.50 21.03
C LYS A 17 19.04 15.32 21.35
N LYS A 18 19.59 15.27 22.56
CA LYS A 18 20.39 14.14 23.03
C LYS A 18 19.58 12.83 23.13
N GLN A 19 18.30 12.92 23.46
CA GLN A 19 17.38 11.77 23.50
C GLN A 19 16.88 11.38 22.09
N HIS A 20 16.87 12.34 21.15
CA HIS A 20 16.40 12.19 19.77
C HIS A 20 17.49 12.58 18.75
N PRO A 21 18.63 11.87 18.72
CA PRO A 21 19.79 12.27 17.91
C PRO A 21 19.55 12.18 16.41
N ASN A 22 18.72 11.25 15.97
CA ASN A 22 18.47 10.93 14.56
C ASN A 22 17.20 11.59 13.99
N GLU A 23 16.35 12.16 14.84
CA GLU A 23 15.10 12.81 14.46
C GLU A 23 15.32 14.31 14.26
N ILE A 24 14.64 14.90 13.27
CA ILE A 24 14.58 16.35 13.11
C ILE A 24 13.61 16.91 14.16
N VAL A 25 14.12 17.73 15.10
CA VAL A 25 13.31 18.25 16.20
C VAL A 25 12.59 19.52 15.76
N PHE A 26 11.27 19.46 15.71
CA PHE A 26 10.38 20.60 15.56
C PHE A 26 10.08 21.19 16.93
N TYR A 27 10.85 22.19 17.33
CA TYR A 27 10.84 22.75 18.68
C TYR A 27 9.89 23.95 18.77
N ARG A 28 8.81 23.85 19.54
CA ARG A 28 7.80 24.91 19.66
C ARG A 28 8.31 26.16 20.33
N VAL A 29 8.24 27.29 19.63
CA VAL A 29 8.59 28.63 20.14
C VAL A 29 7.50 29.61 19.68
N GLY A 30 6.60 29.97 20.59
CA GLY A 30 5.43 30.82 20.25
C GLY A 30 4.58 30.18 19.14
N ASP A 31 4.36 30.89 18.04
CA ASP A 31 3.55 30.44 16.90
C ASP A 31 4.34 29.69 15.83
N PHE A 32 5.58 29.31 16.13
CA PHE A 32 6.42 28.58 15.20
C PHE A 32 6.96 27.29 15.80
N TYR A 33 7.23 26.29 14.93
CA TYR A 33 8.19 25.25 15.18
C TYR A 33 9.52 25.66 14.61
N GLU A 34 10.53 25.81 15.45
CA GLU A 34 11.88 26.20 15.08
C GLU A 34 12.80 24.96 15.11
N MET A 35 13.65 24.85 14.13
CA MET A 35 14.71 23.84 14.03
C MET A 35 16.06 24.54 14.17
N PHE A 36 17.01 23.86 14.82
CA PHE A 36 18.31 24.46 15.12
C PHE A 36 19.46 23.57 14.65
N TYR A 37 20.62 24.16 14.42
CA TYR A 37 21.89 23.50 14.04
C TYR A 37 21.70 22.58 12.81
N ASP A 38 22.14 21.32 12.91
CA ASP A 38 22.08 20.34 11.81
C ASP A 38 20.65 20.07 11.33
N ASP A 39 19.68 20.10 12.25
CA ASP A 39 18.25 19.96 11.90
C ASP A 39 17.81 21.14 11.04
N ALA A 40 18.27 22.37 11.35
CA ALA A 40 17.94 23.54 10.54
C ALA A 40 18.59 23.49 9.15
N LEU A 41 19.83 23.03 9.06
CA LEU A 41 20.54 22.89 7.79
C LEU A 41 19.83 21.85 6.90
N THR A 42 19.46 20.72 7.48
CA THR A 42 18.73 19.66 6.78
C THR A 42 17.34 20.11 6.36
N ALA A 43 16.55 20.65 7.30
CA ALA A 43 15.20 21.09 7.01
C ALA A 43 15.15 22.26 6.01
N SER A 44 16.08 23.23 6.11
CA SER A 44 16.19 24.33 5.14
C SER A 44 16.41 23.83 3.71
N ARG A 45 17.30 22.86 3.54
CA ARG A 45 17.60 22.25 2.23
C ARG A 45 16.41 21.44 1.70
N GLU A 46 15.85 20.55 2.52
CA GLU A 46 14.82 19.62 2.10
C GLU A 46 13.44 20.26 1.89
N LEU A 47 13.15 21.33 2.63
CA LEU A 47 11.88 22.06 2.60
C LEU A 47 11.95 23.39 1.84
N GLU A 48 13.16 23.79 1.37
CA GLU A 48 13.41 25.07 0.69
C GLU A 48 13.08 26.27 1.60
N LEU A 49 13.39 26.16 2.92
CA LEU A 49 13.15 27.23 3.89
C LEU A 49 14.34 28.18 3.97
N THR A 50 14.06 29.44 4.26
CA THR A 50 15.12 30.43 4.51
C THR A 50 15.86 30.09 5.79
N LEU A 51 17.17 29.87 5.67
CA LEU A 51 18.06 29.69 6.83
C LEU A 51 18.38 31.06 7.44
N THR A 52 18.13 31.17 8.74
CA THR A 52 18.39 32.37 9.53
C THR A 52 19.32 32.05 10.72
N GLY A 53 19.58 32.96 11.62
CA GLY A 53 20.37 32.72 12.80
C GLY A 53 19.67 33.25 14.06
N LYS A 54 19.62 32.44 15.14
CA LYS A 54 19.11 32.82 16.45
C LYS A 54 20.25 33.07 17.43
N ASN A 55 20.12 34.12 18.23
CA ASN A 55 21.09 34.40 19.31
C ASN A 55 20.84 33.42 20.48
N CYS A 56 21.81 32.57 20.79
CA CYS A 56 21.70 31.50 21.77
C CYS A 56 22.63 31.67 23.00
N GLY A 57 23.15 32.89 23.21
CA GLY A 57 24.08 33.22 24.31
C GLY A 57 25.56 32.99 23.95
N ARG A 58 25.87 32.58 22.72
CA ARG A 58 27.23 32.49 22.16
C ARG A 58 27.47 33.62 21.17
N GLU A 59 28.74 33.94 20.86
CA GLU A 59 29.11 34.95 19.87
C GLU A 59 28.57 34.61 18.47
N GLU A 60 28.58 33.33 18.09
CA GLU A 60 28.01 32.85 16.84
C GLU A 60 26.52 32.57 17.00
N ARG A 61 25.73 33.04 16.03
CA ARG A 61 24.31 32.72 15.96
C ARG A 61 24.09 31.26 15.55
N ALA A 62 23.25 30.55 16.28
CA ALA A 62 22.87 29.19 15.88
C ALA A 62 22.08 29.22 14.57
N PRO A 63 22.44 28.44 13.54
CA PRO A 63 21.61 28.24 12.36
C PRO A 63 20.20 27.87 12.77
N MET A 64 19.20 28.50 12.19
CA MET A 64 17.78 28.29 12.52
C MET A 64 16.91 28.46 11.28
N CYS A 65 15.93 27.61 11.12
CA CYS A 65 14.76 27.81 10.25
C CYS A 65 13.50 27.46 11.03
N GLY A 66 12.34 27.85 10.52
CA GLY A 66 11.10 27.59 11.24
C GLY A 66 9.89 27.60 10.31
N VAL A 67 8.85 26.91 10.77
CA VAL A 67 7.56 26.83 10.08
C VAL A 67 6.42 27.24 11.02
N PRO A 68 5.34 27.86 10.52
CA PRO A 68 4.19 28.19 11.36
C PRO A 68 3.56 26.92 11.95
N PHE A 69 3.23 26.92 13.24
CA PHE A 69 2.72 25.74 13.92
C PHE A 69 1.37 25.23 13.35
N HIS A 70 0.56 26.13 12.82
CA HIS A 70 -0.75 25.77 12.26
C HIS A 70 -0.68 25.08 10.89
N SER A 71 0.49 25.09 10.24
CA SER A 71 0.71 24.48 8.93
C SER A 71 1.87 23.46 8.91
N TYR A 72 2.36 23.08 10.08
CA TYR A 72 3.53 22.20 10.20
C TYR A 72 3.35 20.84 9.54
N GLU A 73 2.13 20.31 9.50
CA GLU A 73 1.82 19.00 8.91
C GLU A 73 2.30 18.88 7.46
N THR A 74 2.10 19.90 6.64
CA THR A 74 2.54 19.91 5.24
C THR A 74 4.08 19.77 5.11
N TYR A 75 4.82 20.39 6.04
CA TYR A 75 6.28 20.32 6.05
C TYR A 75 6.77 19.00 6.60
N VAL A 76 6.12 18.47 7.64
CA VAL A 76 6.38 17.12 8.17
C VAL A 76 6.14 16.08 7.08
N ALA A 77 5.02 16.15 6.36
CA ALA A 77 4.71 15.24 5.24
C ALA A 77 5.85 15.18 4.21
N ARG A 78 6.42 16.33 3.83
CA ARG A 78 7.53 16.40 2.87
C ARG A 78 8.82 15.75 3.40
N LEU A 79 9.09 15.86 4.70
CA LEU A 79 10.24 15.21 5.34
C LEU A 79 10.05 13.70 5.45
N ILE A 80 8.86 13.27 5.89
CA ILE A 80 8.48 11.86 6.01
C ILE A 80 8.55 11.17 4.63
N ALA A 81 8.04 11.79 3.58
CA ALA A 81 8.11 11.26 2.21
C ALA A 81 9.55 11.07 1.70
N LYS A 82 10.53 11.77 2.29
CA LYS A 82 11.96 11.63 2.02
C LYS A 82 12.68 10.70 3.01
N GLY A 83 11.95 10.02 3.90
CA GLY A 83 12.46 9.03 4.86
C GLY A 83 13.05 9.63 6.15
N TYR A 84 12.85 10.92 6.42
CA TYR A 84 13.24 11.52 7.69
C TYR A 84 12.24 11.21 8.80
N LYS A 85 12.71 11.16 10.05
CA LYS A 85 11.88 11.12 11.26
C LYS A 85 11.79 12.51 11.86
N VAL A 86 10.61 12.88 12.36
CA VAL A 86 10.37 14.22 12.93
C VAL A 86 9.82 14.09 14.34
N ALA A 87 10.57 14.66 15.31
CA ALA A 87 10.15 14.72 16.70
C ALA A 87 9.42 16.05 16.98
N ILE A 88 8.16 15.96 17.36
CA ILE A 88 7.32 17.12 17.67
C ILE A 88 7.46 17.47 19.14
N CYS A 89 8.05 18.62 19.40
CA CYS A 89 8.30 19.14 20.73
C CYS A 89 7.32 20.28 21.05
N GLU A 90 6.41 20.06 21.98
CA GLU A 90 5.36 21.00 22.39
C GLU A 90 5.61 21.64 23.75
N GLN A 91 4.96 22.77 23.98
CA GLN A 91 4.89 23.44 25.29
C GLN A 91 3.89 22.69 26.17
N MET A 92 4.35 22.21 27.34
CA MET A 92 3.56 21.39 28.27
C MET A 92 2.77 22.23 29.28
N GLU A 93 2.95 23.55 29.27
CA GLU A 93 2.26 24.50 30.14
C GLU A 93 1.97 25.81 29.40
N ASP A 94 0.96 26.53 29.86
CA ASP A 94 0.59 27.81 29.25
C ASP A 94 1.73 28.84 29.49
N PRO A 95 2.29 29.43 28.43
CA PRO A 95 3.32 30.47 28.55
C PRO A 95 2.91 31.66 29.39
N ALA A 96 1.60 31.97 29.47
CA ALA A 96 1.09 33.08 30.27
C ALA A 96 1.10 32.80 31.80
N LEU A 97 1.08 31.52 32.18
CA LEU A 97 1.05 31.06 33.58
C LEU A 97 2.44 30.60 34.08
N ALA A 98 3.39 30.39 33.15
CA ALA A 98 4.71 29.87 33.47
C ALA A 98 5.54 30.87 34.33
N LYS A 99 6.01 30.42 35.47
CA LYS A 99 6.95 31.16 36.32
C LYS A 99 8.41 30.91 35.91
N GLY A 100 8.77 31.28 34.66
CA GLY A 100 10.14 31.06 34.17
C GLY A 100 10.15 30.50 32.74
N LEU A 101 11.09 29.53 32.46
CA LEU A 101 11.16 28.89 31.18
C LEU A 101 10.02 27.87 31.04
N VAL A 102 9.21 28.02 30.00
CA VAL A 102 8.11 27.07 29.66
C VAL A 102 8.69 25.67 29.47
N LYS A 103 8.14 24.70 30.17
CA LYS A 103 8.53 23.28 30.02
C LYS A 103 8.08 22.78 28.64
N ARG A 104 8.97 22.07 27.97
CA ARG A 104 8.70 21.44 26.67
C ARG A 104 9.08 19.96 26.74
N ASP A 105 8.34 19.15 26.02
CA ASP A 105 8.61 17.72 25.89
C ASP A 105 8.22 17.25 24.47
N ILE A 106 8.81 16.13 24.04
CA ILE A 106 8.38 15.45 22.83
C ILE A 106 7.02 14.80 23.11
N ILE A 107 6.02 15.21 22.37
CA ILE A 107 4.68 14.62 22.43
C ILE A 107 4.56 13.42 21.51
N ARG A 108 5.33 13.41 20.41
CA ARG A 108 5.29 12.37 19.40
C ARG A 108 6.50 12.43 18.47
N VAL A 109 6.93 11.26 17.98
CA VAL A 109 7.86 11.13 16.85
C VAL A 109 7.07 10.63 15.64
N VAL A 110 7.02 11.41 14.57
CA VAL A 110 6.39 11.03 13.30
C VAL A 110 7.41 10.32 12.44
N THR A 111 7.07 9.11 11.99
CA THR A 111 7.88 8.28 11.09
C THR A 111 7.02 7.79 9.91
N PRO A 112 7.58 7.28 8.81
CA PRO A 112 6.79 6.84 7.66
C PRO A 112 5.68 5.83 8.01
N GLY A 113 5.93 4.89 8.93
CA GLY A 113 4.96 3.87 9.36
C GLY A 113 4.03 4.31 10.48
N THR A 114 4.20 5.51 11.03
CA THR A 114 3.43 5.98 12.20
C THR A 114 2.59 7.23 11.93
N VAL A 115 2.38 7.57 10.67
CA VAL A 115 1.51 8.69 10.24
C VAL A 115 0.05 8.38 10.54
N ILE A 116 -0.67 9.36 11.11
CA ILE A 116 -2.11 9.29 11.40
C ILE A 116 -2.91 10.44 10.77
N GLU A 117 -2.24 11.51 10.34
CA GLU A 117 -2.87 12.67 9.71
C GLU A 117 -3.37 12.32 8.31
N SER A 118 -4.66 12.56 8.06
CA SER A 118 -5.28 12.28 6.77
C SER A 118 -4.65 13.05 5.61
N SER A 119 -4.08 14.25 5.90
CA SER A 119 -3.36 15.06 4.90
C SER A 119 -2.04 14.43 4.42
N MET A 120 -1.52 13.44 5.15
CA MET A 120 -0.26 12.74 4.84
C MET A 120 -0.47 11.31 4.33
N LEU A 121 -1.70 10.80 4.35
CA LEU A 121 -2.07 9.44 4.01
C LEU A 121 -2.84 9.39 2.69
N ASP A 122 -2.54 8.40 1.85
CA ASP A 122 -3.38 8.09 0.70
C ASP A 122 -4.73 7.51 1.18
N GLU A 123 -5.83 7.95 0.57
CA GLU A 123 -7.18 7.51 0.96
C GLU A 123 -7.43 6.04 0.63
N ASP A 124 -6.82 5.54 -0.44
CA ASP A 124 -7.05 4.20 -0.98
C ASP A 124 -5.93 3.20 -0.65
N LYS A 125 -5.01 3.57 0.26
CA LYS A 125 -3.90 2.69 0.71
C LYS A 125 -3.82 2.65 2.23
N ASN A 126 -3.49 1.48 2.76
CA ASN A 126 -3.05 1.32 4.15
C ASN A 126 -1.60 1.77 4.29
N ASN A 127 -1.24 2.24 5.48
CA ASN A 127 0.11 2.68 5.81
C ASN A 127 0.75 1.73 6.83
N TYR A 128 1.27 0.60 6.35
CA TYR A 128 1.77 -0.44 7.24
C TYR A 128 3.16 -0.13 7.80
N LEU A 129 3.29 -0.30 9.12
CA LEU A 129 4.53 -0.56 9.82
C LEU A 129 4.72 -2.08 9.88
N CYS A 130 5.89 -2.58 9.49
CA CYS A 130 6.25 -3.99 9.56
C CYS A 130 7.26 -4.25 10.67
N SER A 131 7.14 -5.37 11.38
CA SER A 131 8.16 -5.86 12.32
C SER A 131 8.51 -7.30 11.98
N ILE A 132 9.79 -7.59 11.80
CA ILE A 132 10.31 -8.90 11.42
C ILE A 132 11.30 -9.37 12.48
N TYR A 133 11.05 -10.53 13.06
CA TYR A 133 11.96 -11.19 13.99
C TYR A 133 12.39 -12.54 13.44
N CYS A 134 13.65 -12.65 13.03
CA CYS A 134 14.25 -13.88 12.53
C CYS A 134 15.10 -14.57 13.58
N LYS A 135 14.94 -15.90 13.70
CA LYS A 135 15.73 -16.73 14.59
C LYS A 135 15.99 -18.10 13.98
N ARG A 136 17.20 -18.62 14.21
CA ARG A 136 17.53 -19.99 13.79
C ARG A 136 17.08 -20.97 14.86
N ARG A 137 16.19 -21.90 14.51
CA ARG A 137 15.71 -22.97 15.40
C ARG A 137 15.91 -24.34 14.72
N ARG A 138 16.50 -25.29 15.45
CA ARG A 138 16.75 -26.68 14.98
C ARG A 138 17.42 -26.73 13.60
N GLY A 139 18.35 -25.82 13.34
CA GLY A 139 19.08 -25.75 12.07
C GLY A 139 18.39 -25.00 10.93
N ARG A 140 17.10 -24.62 11.06
CA ARG A 140 16.32 -23.86 10.06
C ARG A 140 16.07 -22.43 10.53
N TRP A 141 15.95 -21.51 9.60
CA TRP A 141 15.51 -20.16 9.87
C TRP A 141 13.99 -20.10 9.92
N LYS A 142 13.46 -19.41 10.91
CA LYS A 142 12.06 -19.04 11.03
C LYS A 142 11.94 -17.56 11.27
N ALA A 143 10.82 -16.97 10.87
CA ALA A 143 10.53 -15.56 11.09
C ALA A 143 9.11 -15.36 11.63
N GLY A 144 8.96 -14.57 12.69
CA GLY A 144 7.70 -13.94 13.05
C GLY A 144 7.61 -12.60 12.31
N VAL A 145 6.50 -12.35 11.64
CA VAL A 145 6.25 -11.11 10.91
C VAL A 145 4.93 -10.52 11.39
N CYS A 146 4.94 -9.21 11.64
CA CYS A 146 3.74 -8.47 12.01
C CYS A 146 3.63 -7.19 11.18
N PHE A 147 2.45 -6.89 10.71
CA PHE A 147 2.09 -5.67 10.01
C PHE A 147 1.01 -4.95 10.81
N ALA A 148 1.13 -3.64 10.99
CA ALA A 148 0.08 -2.83 11.58
C ALA A 148 -0.06 -1.49 10.86
N ASP A 149 -1.30 -1.10 10.60
CA ASP A 149 -1.65 0.26 10.18
C ASP A 149 -2.23 1.01 11.38
N ILE A 150 -1.46 1.95 11.92
CA ILE A 150 -1.86 2.72 13.09
C ILE A 150 -3.05 3.63 12.76
N SER A 151 -3.16 4.09 11.53
CA SER A 151 -4.25 4.99 11.11
C SER A 151 -5.62 4.28 11.10
N THR A 152 -5.66 2.97 10.87
CA THR A 152 -6.88 2.15 10.86
C THR A 152 -7.01 1.28 12.11
N GLY A 153 -5.90 0.98 12.81
CA GLY A 153 -5.84 0.08 13.95
C GLY A 153 -5.84 -1.40 13.57
N GLU A 154 -5.66 -1.72 12.30
CA GLU A 154 -5.48 -3.07 11.80
C GLU A 154 -4.09 -3.60 12.19
N ALA A 155 -4.03 -4.84 12.69
CA ALA A 155 -2.78 -5.54 12.94
C ALA A 155 -2.92 -7.01 12.52
N ARG A 156 -1.98 -7.48 11.71
CA ARG A 156 -1.92 -8.85 11.19
C ARG A 156 -0.55 -9.46 11.40
N ALA A 157 -0.49 -10.74 11.71
CA ALA A 157 0.77 -11.41 11.94
C ALA A 157 0.78 -12.85 11.41
N THR A 158 1.96 -13.31 11.03
CA THR A 158 2.18 -14.68 10.57
C THR A 158 3.55 -15.20 10.99
N GLU A 159 3.69 -16.52 11.06
CA GLU A 159 4.99 -17.18 11.23
C GLU A 159 5.40 -17.86 9.93
N LEU A 160 6.55 -17.51 9.44
CA LEU A 160 7.16 -18.10 8.26
C LEU A 160 8.12 -19.22 8.66
N ASP A 161 7.86 -20.43 8.16
CA ASP A 161 8.70 -21.62 8.31
C ASP A 161 8.95 -22.22 6.92
N ALA A 162 9.90 -21.67 6.19
CA ALA A 162 10.21 -22.08 4.84
C ALA A 162 11.67 -22.56 4.75
N GLU A 163 11.96 -23.45 3.80
CA GLU A 163 13.33 -23.91 3.55
C GLU A 163 14.25 -22.73 3.19
N LYS A 164 13.72 -21.80 2.40
CA LYS A 164 14.35 -20.50 2.08
C LYS A 164 13.49 -19.39 2.66
N ILE A 165 13.87 -18.84 3.80
CA ILE A 165 13.10 -17.83 4.51
C ILE A 165 13.07 -16.48 3.79
N GLY A 166 14.13 -16.10 3.08
CA GLY A 166 14.23 -14.81 2.36
C GLY A 166 13.10 -14.59 1.36
N PRO A 167 12.87 -15.48 0.39
CA PRO A 167 11.75 -15.37 -0.55
C PRO A 167 10.38 -15.30 0.11
N ALA A 168 10.16 -16.04 1.22
CA ALA A 168 8.91 -15.97 1.96
C ALA A 168 8.70 -14.59 2.59
N ILE A 169 9.74 -14.00 3.19
CA ILE A 169 9.69 -12.63 3.71
C ILE A 169 9.41 -11.63 2.58
N ILE A 170 10.07 -11.76 1.44
CA ILE A 170 9.83 -10.88 0.28
C ILE A 170 8.37 -10.95 -0.17
N THR A 171 7.77 -12.13 -0.21
CA THR A 171 6.36 -12.31 -0.55
C THR A 171 5.45 -11.52 0.39
N GLU A 172 5.68 -11.58 1.70
CA GLU A 172 4.90 -10.81 2.69
C GLU A 172 5.13 -9.31 2.56
N LEU A 173 6.38 -8.87 2.36
CA LEU A 173 6.67 -7.45 2.12
C LEU A 173 5.97 -6.92 0.86
N CYS A 174 5.85 -7.72 -0.19
CA CYS A 174 5.09 -7.37 -1.40
C CYS A 174 3.59 -7.30 -1.16
N ARG A 175 3.07 -8.20 -0.31
CA ARG A 175 1.65 -8.29 0.02
C ARG A 175 1.16 -7.03 0.73
N PHE A 176 1.95 -6.50 1.68
CA PHE A 176 1.56 -5.37 2.53
C PHE A 176 2.22 -4.04 2.14
N MET A 177 3.30 -4.05 1.37
CA MET A 177 4.04 -2.84 0.94
C MET A 177 4.27 -1.83 2.08
N PRO A 178 4.95 -2.22 3.17
CA PRO A 178 5.09 -1.37 4.35
C PRO A 178 5.91 -0.10 4.05
N SER A 179 5.55 0.99 4.72
CA SER A 179 6.28 2.26 4.67
C SER A 179 7.48 2.30 5.61
N GLU A 180 7.48 1.42 6.62
CA GLU A 180 8.57 1.30 7.59
C GLU A 180 8.71 -0.16 8.05
N ILE A 181 9.96 -0.61 8.25
CA ILE A 181 10.27 -2.01 8.57
C ILE A 181 11.24 -2.05 9.75
N LEU A 182 10.82 -2.69 10.85
CA LEU A 182 11.66 -3.00 12.01
C LEU A 182 12.29 -4.38 11.81
N ILE A 183 13.59 -4.48 11.97
CA ILE A 183 14.33 -5.73 11.81
C ILE A 183 15.24 -6.01 12.99
N ASN A 184 15.46 -7.29 13.29
CA ASN A 184 16.51 -7.71 14.23
C ASN A 184 17.84 -7.98 13.51
N PRO A 185 19.01 -8.00 14.23
CA PRO A 185 20.32 -8.12 13.59
C PRO A 185 20.50 -9.30 12.63
N PRO A 186 19.98 -10.52 12.87
CA PRO A 186 20.10 -11.64 11.93
C PRO A 186 19.48 -11.38 10.53
N MET A 187 18.53 -10.43 10.41
CA MET A 187 17.94 -10.05 9.13
C MET A 187 18.94 -9.44 8.15
N LEU A 188 20.03 -8.84 8.63
CA LEU A 188 21.08 -8.24 7.79
C LEU A 188 21.85 -9.29 6.97
N ASP A 189 21.81 -10.57 7.38
CA ASP A 189 22.46 -11.66 6.68
C ASP A 189 21.69 -12.10 5.41
N PHE A 190 20.39 -11.75 5.32
CA PHE A 190 19.55 -12.07 4.16
C PHE A 190 19.71 -11.00 3.06
N LYS A 191 20.74 -11.17 2.22
CA LYS A 191 21.10 -10.20 1.16
C LYS A 191 19.99 -10.03 0.12
N ASP A 192 19.24 -11.07 -0.19
CA ASP A 192 18.08 -11.05 -1.08
C ASP A 192 16.98 -10.12 -0.57
N VAL A 193 16.62 -10.23 0.71
CA VAL A 193 15.61 -9.37 1.36
C VAL A 193 16.09 -7.91 1.42
N THR A 194 17.32 -7.69 1.88
CA THR A 194 17.87 -6.32 2.01
C THR A 194 18.02 -5.65 0.65
N THR A 195 18.37 -6.39 -0.39
CA THR A 195 18.43 -5.89 -1.77
C THR A 195 17.04 -5.55 -2.29
N TYR A 196 16.07 -6.46 -2.08
CA TYR A 196 14.68 -6.22 -2.46
C TYR A 196 14.13 -4.94 -1.82
N ILE A 197 14.30 -4.77 -0.50
CA ILE A 197 13.82 -3.57 0.21
C ILE A 197 14.43 -2.31 -0.42
N LYS A 198 15.75 -2.29 -0.67
CA LYS A 198 16.44 -1.11 -1.24
C LYS A 198 16.04 -0.77 -2.67
N GLN A 199 15.73 -1.77 -3.50
CA GLN A 199 15.47 -1.58 -4.93
C GLN A 199 13.98 -1.38 -5.25
N HIS A 200 13.10 -2.03 -4.48
CA HIS A 200 11.68 -2.13 -4.83
C HIS A 200 10.75 -1.42 -3.84
N THR A 201 11.27 -0.98 -2.69
CA THR A 201 10.47 -0.27 -1.70
C THR A 201 11.12 1.08 -1.35
N ASN A 202 10.29 2.01 -0.86
CA ASN A 202 10.75 3.26 -0.25
C ASN A 202 10.68 3.18 1.29
N ALA A 203 10.59 1.96 1.83
CA ALA A 203 10.42 1.75 3.26
C ALA A 203 11.66 2.19 4.06
N LEU A 204 11.42 2.90 5.15
CA LEU A 204 12.45 3.17 6.14
C LEU A 204 12.75 1.89 6.92
N VAL A 205 14.02 1.49 6.99
CA VAL A 205 14.45 0.30 7.74
C VAL A 205 15.07 0.73 9.06
N GLU A 206 14.53 0.19 10.16
CA GLU A 206 15.00 0.42 11.52
C GLU A 206 15.54 -0.87 12.12
N LEU A 207 16.82 -0.86 12.52
CA LEU A 207 17.45 -1.96 13.21
C LEU A 207 17.13 -1.87 14.72
N ARG A 208 16.48 -2.91 15.27
CA ARG A 208 16.17 -3.02 16.70
C ARG A 208 17.22 -3.92 17.39
N GLU A 209 17.73 -3.48 18.50
CA GLU A 209 18.71 -4.24 19.28
C GLU A 209 18.13 -5.51 19.88
N ASP A 210 18.96 -6.53 20.13
CA ASP A 210 18.55 -7.81 20.73
C ASP A 210 17.86 -7.65 22.10
N ALA A 211 18.15 -6.57 22.81
CA ALA A 211 17.49 -6.23 24.07
C ALA A 211 15.95 -6.07 23.93
N CYS A 212 15.47 -5.64 22.76
CA CYS A 212 14.05 -5.47 22.46
C CYS A 212 13.29 -6.82 22.31
N TYR A 213 14.03 -7.92 22.19
CA TYR A 213 13.49 -9.26 21.94
C TYR A 213 13.71 -10.25 23.11
N GLN A 214 14.00 -9.74 24.32
CA GLN A 214 14.14 -10.58 25.52
C GLN A 214 12.80 -11.13 25.95
N ASP A 215 12.76 -12.41 26.33
CA ASP A 215 11.53 -13.13 26.69
C ASP A 215 10.73 -12.40 27.78
N ALA A 216 11.39 -11.85 28.81
CA ALA A 216 10.76 -11.09 29.88
C ALA A 216 10.06 -9.82 29.38
N LEU A 217 10.71 -9.06 28.48
CA LEU A 217 10.14 -7.84 27.91
C LEU A 217 8.97 -8.15 26.95
N VAL A 218 9.10 -9.23 26.17
CA VAL A 218 8.02 -9.70 25.27
C VAL A 218 6.79 -10.09 26.11
N GLU A 219 6.98 -10.87 27.19
CA GLU A 219 5.89 -11.28 28.05
C GLU A 219 5.20 -10.07 28.72
N GLU A 220 5.99 -9.15 29.28
CA GLU A 220 5.49 -7.91 29.88
C GLU A 220 4.69 -7.07 28.86
N THR A 221 5.24 -6.91 27.64
CA THR A 221 4.62 -6.10 26.59
C THR A 221 3.30 -6.70 26.13
N MET A 222 3.28 -8.01 25.86
CA MET A 222 2.10 -8.73 25.40
C MET A 222 1.02 -8.79 26.48
N ALA A 223 1.39 -9.10 27.73
CA ALA A 223 0.45 -9.12 28.84
C ALA A 223 -0.12 -7.72 29.15
N GLY A 224 0.71 -6.68 29.06
CA GLY A 224 0.27 -5.29 29.24
C GLY A 224 -0.69 -4.79 28.16
N GLN A 225 -0.59 -5.29 26.92
CA GLN A 225 -1.43 -4.87 25.81
C GLN A 225 -2.72 -5.70 25.69
N PHE A 226 -2.61 -7.03 25.84
CA PHE A 226 -3.69 -7.98 25.50
C PHE A 226 -4.24 -8.74 26.73
N GLY A 227 -3.71 -8.46 27.93
CA GLY A 227 -4.09 -9.12 29.17
C GLY A 227 -3.23 -10.35 29.48
N ALA A 228 -3.34 -10.86 30.72
CA ALA A 228 -2.52 -11.97 31.21
C ALA A 228 -2.69 -13.27 30.40
N ASP A 229 -3.90 -13.51 29.90
CA ASP A 229 -4.26 -14.72 29.14
C ASP A 229 -4.04 -14.58 27.61
N TRP A 230 -3.20 -13.62 27.19
CA TRP A 230 -2.99 -13.31 25.76
C TRP A 230 -2.58 -14.51 24.90
N ARG A 231 -1.82 -15.48 25.45
CA ARG A 231 -1.41 -16.68 24.72
C ARG A 231 -2.59 -17.54 24.30
N GLN A 232 -3.56 -17.72 25.20
CA GLN A 232 -4.77 -18.50 24.94
C GLN A 232 -5.72 -17.72 24.01
N ASN A 233 -5.88 -16.43 24.26
CA ASN A 233 -6.77 -15.58 23.46
C ASN A 233 -6.32 -15.43 22.00
N MET A 234 -5.01 -15.54 21.74
CA MET A 234 -4.41 -15.40 20.40
C MET A 234 -3.96 -16.72 19.79
N ASP A 235 -4.22 -17.86 20.45
CA ASP A 235 -3.82 -19.20 20.00
C ASP A 235 -2.32 -19.32 19.66
N TYR A 236 -1.48 -18.72 20.53
CA TYR A 236 -0.02 -18.80 20.37
C TYR A 236 0.59 -19.96 21.18
N GLU A 237 1.16 -20.92 20.46
CA GLU A 237 2.03 -21.94 21.06
C GLU A 237 3.28 -21.29 21.66
N PRO A 238 3.86 -21.89 22.73
CA PRO A 238 5.03 -21.33 23.43
C PRO A 238 6.25 -21.06 22.55
N ASP A 239 6.38 -21.80 21.44
CA ASP A 239 7.53 -21.76 20.55
C ASP A 239 7.38 -20.79 19.35
N ARG A 240 6.27 -20.06 19.24
CA ARG A 240 6.02 -19.11 18.13
C ARG A 240 6.94 -17.89 18.21
N LEU A 241 7.36 -17.40 17.03
CA LEU A 241 8.18 -16.18 16.91
C LEU A 241 7.35 -14.91 16.71
N VAL A 242 6.09 -15.05 16.36
CA VAL A 242 5.17 -13.91 16.17
C VAL A 242 5.12 -12.98 17.38
N PRO A 243 5.01 -13.45 18.64
CA PRO A 243 4.97 -12.57 19.81
C PRO A 243 6.18 -11.63 19.91
N TYR A 244 7.35 -12.05 19.47
CA TYR A 244 8.55 -11.20 19.47
C TYR A 244 8.45 -10.04 18.46
N ALA A 245 7.93 -10.32 17.26
CA ALA A 245 7.71 -9.30 16.24
C ALA A 245 6.63 -8.30 16.68
N VAL A 246 5.52 -8.80 17.26
CA VAL A 246 4.44 -7.97 17.80
C VAL A 246 4.93 -7.10 18.96
N ALA A 247 5.63 -7.68 19.93
CA ALA A 247 6.13 -6.93 21.08
C ALA A 247 7.14 -5.86 20.69
N ALA A 248 8.06 -6.15 19.76
CA ALA A 248 9.01 -5.17 19.24
C ALA A 248 8.30 -4.00 18.55
N MET A 249 7.25 -4.27 17.78
CA MET A 249 6.42 -3.25 17.16
C MET A 249 5.67 -2.40 18.18
N LEU A 250 5.02 -3.03 19.18
CA LEU A 250 4.31 -2.31 20.24
C LEU A 250 5.25 -1.42 21.06
N ASN A 251 6.46 -1.90 21.38
CA ASN A 251 7.45 -1.09 22.07
C ASN A 251 7.93 0.10 21.22
N TYR A 252 8.18 -0.12 19.92
CA TYR A 252 8.50 0.97 18.99
C TYR A 252 7.39 2.02 18.93
N LEU A 253 6.14 1.59 18.90
CA LEU A 253 4.99 2.48 18.90
C LEU A 253 4.86 3.25 20.23
N ARG A 254 5.17 2.62 21.39
CA ARG A 254 5.22 3.33 22.68
C ARG A 254 6.32 4.38 22.72
N GLU A 255 7.48 4.08 22.16
CA GLU A 255 8.60 5.02 22.05
C GLU A 255 8.24 6.23 21.18
N THR A 256 7.55 6.00 20.05
CA THR A 256 7.27 7.04 19.05
C THR A 256 5.96 7.80 19.29
N GLN A 257 4.90 7.13 19.76
CA GLN A 257 3.56 7.71 19.82
C GLN A 257 3.12 8.12 21.24
N LYS A 258 3.73 7.58 22.29
CA LYS A 258 3.42 7.79 23.72
C LYS A 258 1.96 7.46 24.13
N HIS A 259 0.99 7.64 23.25
CA HIS A 259 -0.45 7.38 23.45
C HIS A 259 -1.06 6.65 22.25
N GLY A 260 -2.27 6.10 22.39
CA GLY A 260 -3.08 5.59 21.27
C GLY A 260 -2.92 4.13 20.91
N LEU A 261 -2.11 3.36 21.68
CA LEU A 261 -1.95 1.90 21.48
C LEU A 261 -3.18 1.09 21.87
N GLU A 262 -4.11 1.67 22.66
CA GLU A 262 -5.36 1.04 23.05
C GLU A 262 -6.23 0.63 21.85
N ARG A 263 -5.88 1.12 20.66
CA ARG A 263 -6.56 0.78 19.42
C ARG A 263 -6.20 -0.61 18.88
N ILE A 264 -4.97 -1.07 19.06
CA ILE A 264 -4.57 -2.42 18.65
C ILE A 264 -5.08 -3.39 19.74
N LYS A 265 -6.35 -3.77 19.64
CA LYS A 265 -7.01 -4.69 20.59
C LYS A 265 -6.72 -6.15 20.30
N THR A 266 -6.53 -6.47 19.02
CA THR A 266 -6.29 -7.83 18.54
C THR A 266 -5.25 -7.79 17.42
N VAL A 267 -4.53 -8.90 17.27
CA VAL A 267 -3.67 -9.16 16.14
C VAL A 267 -4.27 -10.37 15.42
N GLU A 268 -4.67 -10.18 14.17
CA GLU A 268 -5.21 -11.25 13.34
C GLU A 268 -4.06 -12.16 12.90
N ASN A 269 -4.09 -13.42 13.35
CA ASN A 269 -3.18 -14.43 12.86
C ASN A 269 -3.69 -14.97 11.53
N TYR A 270 -2.86 -14.92 10.50
CA TYR A 270 -3.20 -15.52 9.22
C TYR A 270 -2.18 -16.58 8.82
N ALA A 271 -2.64 -17.61 8.14
CA ALA A 271 -1.79 -18.60 7.50
C ALA A 271 -1.58 -18.22 6.03
N ASP A 272 -0.34 -18.34 5.53
CA ASP A 272 -0.03 -18.07 4.12
C ASP A 272 -0.90 -18.92 3.16
N ALA A 273 -1.28 -20.12 3.58
CA ALA A 273 -2.15 -21.02 2.83
C ALA A 273 -3.61 -20.55 2.66
N GLN A 274 -4.05 -19.49 3.35
CA GLN A 274 -5.43 -18.95 3.19
C GLN A 274 -5.59 -18.08 1.94
N TYR A 275 -4.49 -17.61 1.37
CA TYR A 275 -4.50 -16.71 0.23
C TYR A 275 -3.70 -17.25 -0.95
N MET A 276 -4.14 -16.93 -2.16
CA MET A 276 -3.41 -17.21 -3.39
C MET A 276 -2.03 -16.54 -3.36
N ARG A 277 -0.99 -17.31 -3.66
CA ARG A 277 0.38 -16.80 -3.74
C ARG A 277 0.58 -16.02 -5.04
N LEU A 278 0.98 -14.76 -4.90
CA LEU A 278 1.30 -13.84 -6.00
C LEU A 278 2.69 -13.26 -5.76
N SER A 279 3.66 -13.65 -6.57
CA SER A 279 5.01 -13.07 -6.50
C SER A 279 5.00 -11.58 -6.88
N PRO A 280 6.02 -10.79 -6.48
CA PRO A 280 6.18 -9.41 -6.93
C PRO A 280 6.14 -9.26 -8.45
N VAL A 281 6.80 -10.18 -9.15
CA VAL A 281 6.85 -10.22 -10.61
C VAL A 281 5.45 -10.46 -11.20
N THR A 282 4.70 -11.40 -10.62
CA THR A 282 3.31 -11.68 -11.04
C THR A 282 2.40 -10.47 -10.84
N ARG A 283 2.48 -9.78 -9.69
CA ARG A 283 1.70 -8.57 -9.41
C ARG A 283 1.98 -7.47 -10.43
N ALA A 284 3.26 -7.24 -10.74
CA ALA A 284 3.69 -6.26 -11.72
C ALA A 284 3.26 -6.65 -13.15
N ASN A 285 3.48 -7.90 -13.56
CA ASN A 285 3.13 -8.40 -14.90
C ASN A 285 1.63 -8.36 -15.18
N LEU A 286 0.79 -8.58 -14.16
CA LEU A 286 -0.67 -8.51 -14.26
C LEU A 286 -1.21 -7.09 -14.06
N GLU A 287 -0.36 -6.12 -13.68
CA GLU A 287 -0.74 -4.72 -13.41
C GLU A 287 -1.96 -4.65 -12.49
N LEU A 288 -1.86 -5.30 -11.31
CA LEU A 288 -3.00 -5.44 -10.42
C LEU A 288 -3.44 -4.11 -9.80
N THR A 289 -2.51 -3.35 -9.23
CA THR A 289 -2.78 -2.12 -8.49
C THR A 289 -2.03 -0.89 -9.02
N GLU A 290 -0.92 -1.11 -9.75
CA GLU A 290 -0.10 -0.07 -10.38
C GLU A 290 0.40 -0.56 -11.73
N THR A 291 0.50 0.36 -12.71
CA THR A 291 1.05 0.02 -14.04
C THR A 291 2.56 -0.15 -13.99
N MET A 292 3.12 -1.06 -14.81
CA MET A 292 4.56 -1.27 -14.92
C MET A 292 5.31 0.01 -15.33
N ARG A 293 4.71 0.81 -16.23
CA ARG A 293 5.26 2.08 -16.69
C ARG A 293 4.47 3.22 -16.05
N GLY A 294 5.12 4.03 -15.22
CA GLY A 294 4.53 5.22 -14.61
C GLY A 294 3.91 5.01 -13.23
N ARG A 295 3.73 3.77 -12.75
CA ARG A 295 3.13 3.45 -11.44
C ARG A 295 1.78 4.16 -11.21
N GLU A 296 0.96 4.21 -12.26
CA GLU A 296 -0.35 4.83 -12.24
C GLU A 296 -1.44 3.81 -11.90
N LYS A 297 -2.52 4.25 -11.25
CA LYS A 297 -3.72 3.44 -11.00
C LYS A 297 -4.49 3.16 -12.29
N ARG A 298 -4.59 4.15 -13.19
CA ARG A 298 -5.32 4.01 -14.45
C ARG A 298 -4.65 3.00 -15.37
N GLY A 299 -5.42 2.02 -15.83
CA GLY A 299 -4.91 0.92 -16.66
C GLY A 299 -4.57 -0.34 -15.85
N THR A 300 -4.97 -0.42 -14.59
CA THR A 300 -4.79 -1.59 -13.70
C THR A 300 -6.11 -2.32 -13.47
N LEU A 301 -6.05 -3.53 -12.89
CA LEU A 301 -7.25 -4.24 -12.44
C LEU A 301 -8.01 -3.44 -11.38
N LEU A 302 -7.30 -2.87 -10.40
CA LEU A 302 -7.90 -2.03 -9.36
C LEU A 302 -8.69 -0.85 -9.97
N TRP A 303 -8.16 -0.19 -11.00
CA TRP A 303 -8.88 0.91 -11.67
C TRP A 303 -10.21 0.47 -12.29
N VAL A 304 -10.28 -0.75 -12.84
CA VAL A 304 -11.52 -1.29 -13.42
C VAL A 304 -12.54 -1.61 -12.34
N LEU A 305 -12.09 -2.24 -11.23
CA LEU A 305 -12.96 -2.77 -10.19
C LEU A 305 -13.37 -1.72 -9.14
N ASP A 306 -12.63 -0.60 -9.04
CA ASP A 306 -12.93 0.41 -8.02
C ASP A 306 -14.16 1.23 -8.37
N LYS A 307 -15.28 0.77 -7.82
CA LYS A 307 -16.58 1.47 -7.78
C LYS A 307 -17.06 1.64 -6.35
N THR A 308 -16.14 1.57 -5.40
CA THR A 308 -16.42 1.80 -3.98
C THR A 308 -16.73 3.28 -3.71
N GLU A 309 -17.59 3.55 -2.73
CA GLU A 309 -17.99 4.91 -2.34
C GLU A 309 -17.18 5.42 -1.14
N THR A 310 -16.67 4.50 -0.29
CA THR A 310 -15.97 4.86 0.94
C THR A 310 -14.47 4.65 0.83
N SER A 311 -13.66 5.44 1.56
CA SER A 311 -12.22 5.22 1.64
C SER A 311 -11.86 3.86 2.28
N MET A 312 -12.67 3.39 3.24
CA MET A 312 -12.52 2.06 3.86
C MET A 312 -12.73 0.95 2.83
N GLY A 313 -13.77 1.06 1.98
CA GLY A 313 -14.02 0.13 0.88
C GLY A 313 -12.89 0.12 -0.15
N LYS A 314 -12.32 1.27 -0.52
CA LYS A 314 -11.16 1.35 -1.44
C LYS A 314 -9.94 0.60 -0.90
N ARG A 315 -9.60 0.78 0.39
CA ARG A 315 -8.51 0.05 1.04
C ARG A 315 -8.76 -1.45 1.07
N LEU A 316 -9.97 -1.85 1.43
CA LEU A 316 -10.35 -3.26 1.49
C LEU A 316 -10.36 -3.92 0.10
N LEU A 317 -10.85 -3.23 -0.94
CA LEU A 317 -10.80 -3.70 -2.33
C LEU A 317 -9.37 -3.97 -2.77
N ARG A 318 -8.45 -3.03 -2.51
CA ARG A 318 -7.02 -3.22 -2.78
C ARG A 318 -6.48 -4.46 -2.07
N ALA A 319 -6.78 -4.61 -0.78
CA ALA A 319 -6.36 -5.78 -0.01
C ALA A 319 -6.92 -7.09 -0.59
N TRP A 320 -8.17 -7.13 -1.04
CA TRP A 320 -8.74 -8.32 -1.66
C TRP A 320 -8.09 -8.67 -3.00
N ILE A 321 -7.74 -7.69 -3.82
CA ILE A 321 -7.01 -7.91 -5.09
C ILE A 321 -5.60 -8.46 -4.81
N GLU A 322 -4.95 -7.96 -3.77
CA GLU A 322 -3.60 -8.38 -3.37
C GLU A 322 -3.57 -9.71 -2.61
N GLN A 323 -4.71 -10.13 -2.05
CA GLN A 323 -4.89 -11.34 -1.24
C GLN A 323 -6.14 -12.14 -1.68
N PRO A 324 -6.17 -12.71 -2.91
CA PRO A 324 -7.30 -13.54 -3.34
C PRO A 324 -7.43 -14.77 -2.47
N LEU A 325 -8.66 -15.21 -2.21
CA LEU A 325 -8.94 -16.36 -1.37
C LEU A 325 -8.64 -17.67 -2.10
N VAL A 326 -8.31 -18.73 -1.32
CA VAL A 326 -8.23 -20.12 -1.81
C VAL A 326 -9.33 -21.01 -1.21
N ASP A 327 -10.15 -20.47 -0.32
CA ASP A 327 -11.29 -21.19 0.23
C ASP A 327 -12.53 -21.01 -0.66
N ALA A 328 -12.95 -22.08 -1.32
CA ALA A 328 -14.08 -22.08 -2.24
C ALA A 328 -15.40 -21.65 -1.57
N ASP A 329 -15.61 -22.01 -0.30
CA ASP A 329 -16.82 -21.67 0.43
C ASP A 329 -16.91 -20.17 0.70
N ALA A 330 -15.81 -19.57 1.13
CA ALA A 330 -15.70 -18.12 1.35
C ALA A 330 -15.83 -17.32 0.03
N ILE A 331 -15.24 -17.83 -1.07
CA ILE A 331 -15.38 -17.25 -2.41
C ILE A 331 -16.85 -17.27 -2.85
N ASN A 332 -17.51 -18.42 -2.74
CA ASN A 332 -18.91 -18.58 -3.14
C ASN A 332 -19.87 -17.74 -2.27
N ALA A 333 -19.56 -17.55 -0.99
CA ALA A 333 -20.32 -16.63 -0.13
C ALA A 333 -20.27 -15.18 -0.65
N ARG A 334 -19.09 -14.70 -1.09
CA ARG A 334 -18.96 -13.39 -1.74
C ARG A 334 -19.69 -13.32 -3.07
N LEU A 335 -19.54 -14.34 -3.94
CA LEU A 335 -20.23 -14.41 -5.23
C LEU A 335 -21.75 -14.40 -5.08
N ALA A 336 -22.29 -15.13 -4.09
CA ALA A 336 -23.73 -15.12 -3.78
C ALA A 336 -24.22 -13.75 -3.30
N ALA A 337 -23.43 -13.04 -2.49
CA ALA A 337 -23.73 -11.68 -2.05
C ALA A 337 -23.72 -10.69 -3.23
N VAL A 338 -22.71 -10.77 -4.11
CA VAL A 338 -22.65 -9.96 -5.33
C VAL A 338 -23.85 -10.26 -6.25
N GLN A 339 -24.25 -11.54 -6.42
CA GLN A 339 -25.41 -11.93 -7.20
C GLN A 339 -26.70 -11.35 -6.64
N ALA A 340 -26.88 -11.36 -5.33
CA ALA A 340 -28.05 -10.78 -4.68
C ALA A 340 -28.13 -9.27 -4.92
N LEU A 341 -27.01 -8.56 -4.74
CA LEU A 341 -26.90 -7.12 -5.01
C LEU A 341 -27.05 -6.79 -6.51
N TYR A 342 -26.54 -7.66 -7.39
CA TYR A 342 -26.72 -7.53 -8.84
C TYR A 342 -28.20 -7.61 -9.25
N ALA A 343 -28.94 -8.54 -8.68
CA ALA A 343 -30.36 -8.72 -8.95
C ALA A 343 -31.23 -7.61 -8.34
N ALA A 344 -30.86 -7.07 -7.17
CA ALA A 344 -31.61 -6.07 -6.42
C ALA A 344 -31.19 -4.63 -6.80
N ASN A 345 -31.46 -4.21 -8.03
CA ASN A 345 -30.99 -2.92 -8.57
C ASN A 345 -31.34 -1.70 -7.71
N ILE A 346 -32.58 -1.62 -7.16
CA ILE A 346 -33.02 -0.47 -6.35
C ILE A 346 -32.27 -0.48 -5.01
N ALA A 347 -32.29 -1.61 -4.29
CA ALA A 347 -31.62 -1.73 -3.00
C ALA A 347 -30.11 -1.47 -3.12
N ARG A 348 -29.46 -1.93 -4.22
CA ARG A 348 -28.06 -1.61 -4.49
C ARG A 348 -27.82 -0.10 -4.69
N ALA A 349 -28.68 0.56 -5.46
CA ALA A 349 -28.56 2.00 -5.71
C ALA A 349 -28.73 2.81 -4.40
N ASP A 350 -29.74 2.48 -3.60
CA ASP A 350 -30.01 3.13 -2.32
C ASP A 350 -28.87 2.86 -1.31
N LEU A 351 -28.32 1.62 -1.30
CA LEU A 351 -27.15 1.26 -0.49
C LEU A 351 -25.94 2.09 -0.87
N ARG A 352 -25.62 2.20 -2.16
CA ARG A 352 -24.47 2.99 -2.66
C ARG A 352 -24.63 4.48 -2.37
N GLU A 353 -25.85 5.02 -2.53
CA GLU A 353 -26.15 6.40 -2.15
C GLU A 353 -25.91 6.61 -0.65
N ALA A 354 -26.40 5.73 0.22
CA ALA A 354 -26.16 5.81 1.66
C ALA A 354 -24.66 5.72 1.99
N LEU A 355 -23.90 4.84 1.34
CA LEU A 355 -22.46 4.67 1.49
C LEU A 355 -21.66 5.91 1.07
N SER A 356 -22.10 6.64 0.03
CA SER A 356 -21.42 7.85 -0.43
C SER A 356 -21.38 8.99 0.60
N HIS A 357 -22.23 8.91 1.63
CA HIS A 357 -22.29 9.84 2.75
C HIS A 357 -21.59 9.33 4.02
N VAL A 358 -20.91 8.20 3.94
CA VAL A 358 -20.15 7.62 5.05
C VAL A 358 -18.71 8.13 5.00
N TYR A 359 -18.30 8.78 6.09
CA TYR A 359 -16.93 9.19 6.27
C TYR A 359 -16.03 8.02 6.73
N ASP A 360 -14.74 8.21 6.69
CA ASP A 360 -13.76 7.20 7.09
C ASP A 360 -13.78 6.96 8.60
N ILE A 361 -14.64 6.05 9.04
CA ILE A 361 -14.82 5.69 10.47
C ILE A 361 -13.48 5.21 11.06
N GLU A 362 -12.70 4.44 10.30
CA GLU A 362 -11.43 3.89 10.78
C GLU A 362 -10.44 5.01 11.14
N ARG A 363 -10.15 5.92 10.22
CA ARG A 363 -9.22 7.02 10.45
C ARG A 363 -9.76 8.09 11.39
N LEU A 364 -11.06 8.38 11.36
CA LEU A 364 -11.71 9.28 12.33
C LEU A 364 -11.58 8.77 13.75
N THR A 365 -11.84 7.48 13.98
CA THR A 365 -11.70 6.86 15.29
C THR A 365 -10.28 6.97 15.83
N THR A 366 -9.26 6.86 14.97
CA THR A 366 -7.86 7.07 15.36
C THR A 366 -7.62 8.49 15.84
N ARG A 367 -8.05 9.46 15.07
CA ARG A 367 -7.85 10.87 15.40
C ARG A 367 -8.58 11.26 16.70
N ILE A 368 -9.74 10.68 16.93
CA ILE A 368 -10.47 10.84 18.18
C ILE A 368 -9.67 10.30 19.36
N LEU A 369 -9.12 9.09 19.23
CA LEU A 369 -8.32 8.46 20.29
C LEU A 369 -7.05 9.26 20.62
N TYR A 370 -6.39 9.81 19.60
CA TYR A 370 -5.21 10.66 19.77
C TYR A 370 -5.55 12.10 20.22
N GLY A 371 -6.83 12.42 20.43
CA GLY A 371 -7.27 13.77 20.79
C GLY A 371 -7.00 14.84 19.73
N SER A 372 -6.68 14.43 18.50
CA SER A 372 -6.35 15.32 17.36
C SER A 372 -7.55 15.60 16.45
N ALA A 373 -8.71 14.96 16.72
CA ALA A 373 -9.91 15.16 15.94
C ALA A 373 -10.48 16.57 16.13
N THR A 374 -10.93 17.18 15.04
CA THR A 374 -11.59 18.47 15.04
C THR A 374 -13.10 18.33 15.31
N PRO A 375 -13.80 19.39 15.76
CA PRO A 375 -15.25 19.36 15.93
C PRO A 375 -16.01 18.95 14.66
N ARG A 376 -15.54 19.33 13.49
CA ARG A 376 -16.13 18.92 12.19
C ARG A 376 -16.01 17.44 11.93
N GLU A 377 -14.88 16.84 12.27
CA GLU A 377 -14.66 15.40 12.12
C GLU A 377 -15.51 14.57 13.07
N VAL A 378 -15.68 15.02 14.30
CA VAL A 378 -16.59 14.37 15.26
C VAL A 378 -18.04 14.51 14.78
N LYS A 379 -18.45 15.66 14.25
CA LYS A 379 -19.77 15.84 13.64
C LYS A 379 -19.96 14.89 12.44
N ALA A 380 -18.96 14.76 11.56
CA ALA A 380 -18.97 13.83 10.44
C ALA A 380 -19.15 12.36 10.87
N LEU A 381 -18.57 11.95 12.02
CA LEU A 381 -18.85 10.64 12.61
C LEU A 381 -20.32 10.52 13.01
N GLY A 382 -20.90 11.54 13.65
CA GLY A 382 -22.34 11.57 13.99
C GLY A 382 -23.25 11.47 12.76
N ASP A 383 -22.90 12.18 11.68
CA ASP A 383 -23.63 12.14 10.40
C ASP A 383 -23.51 10.76 9.72
N THR A 384 -22.35 10.13 9.84
CA THR A 384 -22.15 8.73 9.40
C THR A 384 -23.05 7.78 10.20
N CYS A 385 -23.11 7.88 11.53
CA CYS A 385 -23.98 7.05 12.36
C CYS A 385 -25.46 7.19 11.95
N ALA A 386 -25.89 8.37 11.52
CA ALA A 386 -27.24 8.59 11.02
C ALA A 386 -27.58 7.81 9.73
N ARG A 387 -26.57 7.36 8.97
CA ARG A 387 -26.76 6.57 7.75
C ARG A 387 -26.77 5.06 7.98
N LEU A 388 -26.23 4.58 9.09
CA LEU A 388 -26.10 3.15 9.40
C LEU A 388 -27.43 2.39 9.38
N PRO A 389 -28.57 2.94 9.88
CA PRO A 389 -29.87 2.25 9.78
C PRO A 389 -30.28 1.93 8.35
N GLN A 390 -30.13 2.89 7.43
CA GLN A 390 -30.45 2.70 6.01
C GLN A 390 -29.51 1.65 5.37
N ILE A 391 -28.20 1.74 5.63
CA ILE A 391 -27.21 0.76 5.11
C ILE A 391 -27.57 -0.65 5.59
N ARG A 392 -27.86 -0.82 6.87
CA ARG A 392 -28.26 -2.12 7.46
C ARG A 392 -29.52 -2.67 6.84
N GLU A 393 -30.55 -1.85 6.66
CA GLU A 393 -31.83 -2.23 6.08
C GLU A 393 -31.68 -2.69 4.62
N GLN A 394 -30.96 -1.91 3.79
CA GLN A 394 -30.78 -2.23 2.37
C GLN A 394 -29.91 -3.49 2.19
N ALA A 395 -28.91 -3.69 3.01
CA ALA A 395 -28.09 -4.90 3.00
C ALA A 395 -28.91 -6.16 3.36
N ALA A 396 -29.71 -6.10 4.41
CA ALA A 396 -30.56 -7.20 4.85
C ALA A 396 -31.67 -7.53 3.83
N ALA A 397 -32.20 -6.52 3.14
CA ALA A 397 -33.27 -6.70 2.13
C ALA A 397 -32.83 -7.51 0.91
N CYS A 398 -31.53 -7.66 0.65
CA CYS A 398 -31.03 -8.43 -0.49
C CYS A 398 -31.06 -9.95 -0.29
N GLY A 399 -31.21 -10.47 0.94
CA GLY A 399 -31.52 -11.87 1.23
C GLY A 399 -30.39 -12.88 0.98
N ALA A 400 -29.12 -12.44 0.97
CA ALA A 400 -27.95 -13.32 0.93
C ALA A 400 -27.35 -13.52 2.32
N PRO A 401 -26.95 -14.74 2.73
CA PRO A 401 -26.46 -15.01 4.09
C PRO A 401 -25.32 -14.11 4.54
N LEU A 402 -24.34 -13.83 3.65
CA LEU A 402 -23.22 -12.94 3.95
C LEU A 402 -23.70 -11.50 4.17
N LEU A 403 -24.67 -11.01 3.38
CA LEU A 403 -25.21 -9.66 3.52
C LEU A 403 -26.01 -9.51 4.81
N GLU A 404 -26.78 -10.53 5.19
CA GLU A 404 -27.49 -10.58 6.48
C GLU A 404 -26.51 -10.58 7.65
N GLN A 405 -25.46 -11.40 7.58
CA GLN A 405 -24.39 -11.43 8.58
C GLN A 405 -23.70 -10.07 8.73
N LEU A 406 -23.36 -9.41 7.62
CA LEU A 406 -22.75 -8.08 7.64
C LEU A 406 -23.69 -7.02 8.20
N ALA A 407 -24.99 -7.08 7.84
CA ALA A 407 -26.00 -6.20 8.39
C ALA A 407 -26.14 -6.36 9.92
N ASP A 408 -26.06 -7.59 10.44
CA ASP A 408 -26.06 -7.86 11.89
C ASP A 408 -24.80 -7.40 12.62
N GLN A 409 -23.68 -7.29 11.91
CA GLN A 409 -22.43 -6.75 12.46
C GLN A 409 -22.43 -5.21 12.54
N ILE A 410 -23.30 -4.53 11.81
CA ILE A 410 -23.45 -3.08 11.89
C ILE A 410 -24.17 -2.72 13.20
N ASP A 411 -23.45 -2.12 14.12
CA ASP A 411 -24.01 -1.44 15.28
C ASP A 411 -24.52 -0.07 14.84
N LEU A 412 -25.79 0.24 15.15
CA LEU A 412 -26.41 1.50 14.70
C LEU A 412 -25.83 2.74 15.40
N LEU A 413 -25.11 2.58 16.50
CA LEU A 413 -24.42 3.65 17.24
C LEU A 413 -25.33 4.86 17.55
N GLN A 414 -26.64 4.62 17.77
CA GLN A 414 -27.62 5.68 18.03
C GLN A 414 -27.28 6.49 19.27
N ASP A 415 -26.78 5.82 20.31
CA ASP A 415 -26.28 6.45 21.54
C ASP A 415 -25.17 7.48 21.25
N LEU A 416 -24.25 7.15 20.34
CA LEU A 416 -23.18 8.07 19.90
C LEU A 416 -23.74 9.19 19.01
N GLN A 417 -24.61 8.88 18.08
CA GLN A 417 -25.26 9.87 17.22
C GLN A 417 -26.00 10.93 18.03
N GLU A 418 -26.83 10.47 18.98
CA GLU A 418 -27.58 11.36 19.88
C GLU A 418 -26.65 12.22 20.73
N LYS A 419 -25.61 11.62 21.30
CA LYS A 419 -24.65 12.34 22.14
C LYS A 419 -23.88 13.40 21.35
N ILE A 420 -23.36 13.06 20.14
CA ILE A 420 -22.65 14.00 19.27
C ILE A 420 -23.60 15.11 18.83
N GLY A 421 -24.83 14.78 18.42
CA GLY A 421 -25.84 15.74 17.99
C GLY A 421 -26.33 16.68 19.10
N ALA A 422 -26.38 16.19 20.37
CA ALA A 422 -26.67 17.03 21.53
C ALA A 422 -25.48 17.95 21.88
N ALA A 423 -24.24 17.50 21.75
CA ALA A 423 -23.07 18.23 22.19
C ALA A 423 -22.61 19.29 21.18
N LEU A 424 -22.65 18.99 19.87
CA LEU A 424 -22.11 19.87 18.82
C LEU A 424 -23.19 20.62 18.05
N VAL A 425 -22.83 21.83 17.60
CA VAL A 425 -23.66 22.58 16.66
C VAL A 425 -23.72 21.91 15.29
N GLU A 426 -24.68 22.30 14.43
CA GLU A 426 -24.87 21.72 13.10
C GLU A 426 -23.68 21.96 12.17
N ASP A 427 -23.08 23.16 12.19
CA ASP A 427 -21.86 23.50 11.46
C ASP A 427 -20.79 23.97 12.47
N PRO A 428 -19.97 23.02 13.01
CA PRO A 428 -18.95 23.33 14.00
C PRO A 428 -17.78 24.10 13.35
N PRO A 429 -17.08 24.92 14.14
CA PRO A 429 -15.86 25.58 13.66
C PRO A 429 -14.77 24.56 13.31
N ALA A 430 -13.85 24.97 12.43
CA ALA A 430 -12.73 24.11 12.06
C ALA A 430 -11.77 23.83 13.24
N THR A 431 -11.69 24.76 14.20
CA THR A 431 -10.85 24.62 15.41
C THR A 431 -11.61 25.08 16.64
N LEU A 432 -11.28 24.50 17.79
CA LEU A 432 -11.83 24.94 19.08
C LEU A 432 -11.36 26.32 19.52
N LYS A 433 -10.29 26.86 18.92
CA LYS A 433 -9.73 28.18 19.26
C LYS A 433 -10.70 29.32 18.99
N ASP A 434 -11.57 29.10 18.02
CA ASP A 434 -12.58 30.14 17.64
C ASP A 434 -13.82 30.11 18.55
N GLY A 435 -13.96 29.06 19.39
CA GLY A 435 -15.12 28.81 20.22
C GLY A 435 -16.37 28.49 19.42
N GLY A 436 -17.47 28.24 20.10
CA GLY A 436 -18.78 28.02 19.48
C GLY A 436 -19.01 26.63 18.93
N ALA A 437 -18.24 25.65 19.31
CA ALA A 437 -18.41 24.24 18.93
C ALA A 437 -19.57 23.55 19.67
N ILE A 438 -19.77 23.87 20.94
CA ILE A 438 -20.79 23.27 21.79
C ILE A 438 -22.17 23.85 21.49
N ARG A 439 -23.20 22.99 21.43
CA ARG A 439 -24.57 23.37 21.18
C ARG A 439 -25.18 24.08 22.41
N SER A 440 -26.02 25.13 22.18
CA SER A 440 -26.80 25.74 23.26
C SER A 440 -27.76 24.73 23.87
N GLY A 441 -27.86 24.73 25.20
CA GLY A 441 -28.67 23.80 25.98
C GLY A 441 -27.93 22.49 26.38
N TYR A 442 -26.69 22.29 25.90
CA TYR A 442 -25.88 21.14 26.30
C TYR A 442 -25.27 21.30 27.69
N ASN A 443 -24.80 22.51 28.02
CA ASN A 443 -24.23 22.83 29.32
C ASN A 443 -24.66 24.22 29.74
N SER A 444 -25.26 24.35 30.94
CA SER A 444 -25.81 25.61 31.46
C SER A 444 -24.74 26.67 31.69
N GLU A 445 -23.53 26.32 32.12
CA GLU A 445 -22.43 27.26 32.34
C GLU A 445 -21.93 27.85 30.98
N VAL A 446 -21.91 27.04 29.91
CA VAL A 446 -21.61 27.54 28.54
C VAL A 446 -22.64 28.56 28.11
N ASP A 447 -23.93 28.29 28.35
CA ASP A 447 -24.99 29.23 27.95
C ASP A 447 -24.94 30.52 28.77
N GLU A 448 -24.71 30.45 30.09
CA GLU A 448 -24.53 31.64 30.95
C GLU A 448 -23.33 32.49 30.50
N LEU A 449 -22.17 31.85 30.19
CA LEU A 449 -21.01 32.60 29.72
C LEU A 449 -21.23 33.26 28.34
N ARG A 450 -21.97 32.62 27.45
CA ARG A 450 -22.37 33.19 26.16
C ARG A 450 -23.32 34.36 26.34
N ASP A 451 -24.28 34.26 27.27
CA ASP A 451 -25.20 35.33 27.59
C ASP A 451 -24.47 36.57 28.16
N ILE A 452 -23.45 36.34 29.00
CA ILE A 452 -22.59 37.43 29.49
C ILE A 452 -21.82 38.08 28.33
N MET A 453 -21.31 37.31 27.38
CA MET A 453 -20.63 37.87 26.22
C MET A 453 -21.53 38.64 25.26
N HIS A 454 -22.76 38.12 25.00
CA HIS A 454 -23.75 38.78 24.15
C HIS A 454 -24.33 40.01 24.84
N GLY A 455 -24.70 39.90 26.12
CA GLY A 455 -25.15 41.01 26.95
C GLY A 455 -24.07 42.08 27.08
N GLY A 456 -22.78 41.68 27.22
CA GLY A 456 -21.64 42.58 27.25
C GLY A 456 -21.48 43.38 25.98
N LYS A 457 -21.76 42.84 24.80
CA LYS A 457 -21.74 43.59 23.51
C LYS A 457 -22.86 44.61 23.44
N GLY A 458 -24.06 44.25 23.92
CA GLY A 458 -25.18 45.16 24.01
C GLY A 458 -24.92 46.29 25.01
N TYR A 459 -24.29 45.98 26.14
CA TYR A 459 -23.90 46.97 27.15
C TYR A 459 -22.81 47.92 26.65
N LEU A 460 -21.82 47.42 25.86
CA LEU A 460 -20.81 48.24 25.19
C LEU A 460 -21.45 49.23 24.21
N ALA A 461 -22.45 48.81 23.44
CA ALA A 461 -23.19 49.73 22.54
C ALA A 461 -24.02 50.77 23.32
N SER A 462 -24.62 50.37 24.43
CA SER A 462 -25.37 51.31 25.33
C SER A 462 -24.41 52.29 26.02
N LEU A 463 -23.25 51.80 26.48
CA LEU A 463 -22.19 52.63 27.05
C LEU A 463 -21.63 53.63 26.03
N GLU A 464 -21.41 53.20 24.78
CA GLU A 464 -21.02 54.10 23.68
C GLU A 464 -22.05 55.20 23.44
N ALA A 465 -23.35 54.85 23.41
CA ALA A 465 -24.41 55.83 23.25
C ALA A 465 -24.49 56.80 24.44
N LYS A 466 -24.40 56.28 25.66
CA LYS A 466 -24.38 57.09 26.91
C LYS A 466 -23.20 58.07 26.93
N LEU A 467 -21.99 57.53 26.62
CA LEU A 467 -20.79 58.39 26.57
C LEU A 467 -20.82 59.42 25.46
N ARG A 468 -21.46 59.16 24.31
CA ARG A 468 -21.72 60.21 23.29
C ARG A 468 -22.62 61.28 23.75
N GLU A 469 -23.68 60.98 24.46
CA GLU A 469 -24.63 61.89 25.01
C GLU A 469 -24.02 62.77 26.14
N GLU A 470 -23.31 62.11 27.09
CA GLU A 470 -22.66 62.79 28.20
C GLU A 470 -21.52 63.73 27.78
N THR A 471 -20.74 63.31 26.80
CA THR A 471 -19.56 64.07 26.34
C THR A 471 -19.88 65.04 25.20
N GLY A 472 -21.01 64.87 24.50
CA GLY A 472 -21.36 65.69 23.32
C GLY A 472 -20.45 65.35 22.10
N ILE A 473 -19.69 64.25 22.08
CA ILE A 473 -18.77 63.91 21.01
C ILE A 473 -19.46 62.92 20.04
N PRO A 474 -19.93 63.42 18.87
CA PRO A 474 -20.76 62.58 17.97
C PRO A 474 -20.05 61.36 17.35
N LYS A 475 -18.71 61.48 17.22
CA LYS A 475 -17.87 60.45 16.58
C LYS A 475 -17.11 59.59 17.59
N LEU A 476 -17.46 59.62 18.87
CA LEU A 476 -16.91 58.72 19.88
C LEU A 476 -17.28 57.25 19.51
N LYS A 477 -16.32 56.34 19.53
CA LYS A 477 -16.53 54.93 19.28
C LYS A 477 -15.80 54.08 20.31
N ILE A 478 -16.39 52.98 20.75
CA ILE A 478 -15.71 51.96 21.52
C ILE A 478 -15.15 50.94 20.55
N GLY A 479 -13.85 50.71 20.58
CA GLY A 479 -13.13 49.72 19.77
C GLY A 479 -12.38 48.71 20.63
N PHE A 480 -11.92 47.62 20.01
CA PHE A 480 -11.11 46.60 20.66
C PHE A 480 -9.79 46.41 19.91
N ASN A 481 -8.70 46.21 20.66
CA ASN A 481 -7.40 45.90 20.12
C ASN A 481 -6.77 44.78 20.99
N LYS A 482 -6.19 43.74 20.38
CA LYS A 482 -5.59 42.62 21.12
C LYS A 482 -4.48 43.02 22.11
N VAL A 483 -3.77 44.14 21.87
CA VAL A 483 -2.69 44.61 22.72
C VAL A 483 -3.20 45.47 23.87
N PHE A 484 -4.22 46.31 23.62
CA PHE A 484 -4.69 47.33 24.57
C PHE A 484 -6.07 47.07 25.18
N GLY A 485 -6.76 46.01 24.72
CA GLY A 485 -8.13 45.71 25.13
C GLY A 485 -9.17 46.65 24.51
N TYR A 486 -10.26 46.88 25.22
CA TYR A 486 -11.28 47.83 24.81
C TYR A 486 -10.82 49.25 25.05
N TYR A 487 -11.13 50.17 24.11
CA TYR A 487 -10.78 51.58 24.18
C TYR A 487 -11.87 52.45 23.59
N ILE A 488 -11.94 53.68 24.04
CA ILE A 488 -12.79 54.72 23.49
C ILE A 488 -11.92 55.57 22.54
N GLU A 489 -12.26 55.58 21.27
CA GLU A 489 -11.58 56.40 20.27
C GLU A 489 -12.32 57.73 20.05
N VAL A 490 -11.58 58.83 20.24
CA VAL A 490 -12.03 60.22 20.04
C VAL A 490 -11.16 60.84 18.96
N SER A 491 -11.79 61.49 17.98
CA SER A 491 -11.05 62.22 16.96
C SER A 491 -10.37 63.43 17.54
N ARG A 492 -9.21 63.85 17.02
CA ARG A 492 -8.37 64.92 17.52
C ARG A 492 -9.07 66.25 17.61
N SER A 493 -10.09 66.47 16.80
CA SER A 493 -10.91 67.69 16.82
C SER A 493 -11.80 67.90 18.06
N TYR A 494 -11.92 66.83 18.88
CA TYR A 494 -12.73 66.80 20.11
C TYR A 494 -11.94 66.51 21.35
N SER A 495 -10.54 66.50 21.28
CA SER A 495 -9.67 66.19 22.42
C SER A 495 -9.90 67.09 23.64
N ASP A 496 -10.31 68.37 23.44
CA ASP A 496 -10.57 69.34 24.52
C ASP A 496 -11.94 69.10 25.17
N ALA A 497 -12.84 68.35 24.58
CA ALA A 497 -14.15 68.01 25.12
C ALA A 497 -14.15 66.72 25.92
N VAL A 498 -13.00 66.05 26.05
CA VAL A 498 -12.86 64.76 26.77
C VAL A 498 -12.84 65.00 28.30
N PRO A 499 -13.71 64.37 29.10
CA PRO A 499 -13.74 64.52 30.54
C PRO A 499 -12.47 64.07 31.24
N ASP A 500 -12.08 64.63 32.38
CA ASP A 500 -10.95 64.24 33.20
C ASP A 500 -11.02 62.81 33.71
N THR A 501 -12.21 62.23 33.70
CA THR A 501 -12.43 60.77 34.04
C THR A 501 -11.91 59.81 33.00
N PHE A 502 -11.53 60.24 31.79
CA PHE A 502 -11.00 59.42 30.72
C PHE A 502 -9.47 59.35 30.85
N THR A 503 -8.94 58.17 31.07
CA THR A 503 -7.48 57.95 31.11
C THR A 503 -6.98 57.69 29.70
N ARG A 504 -6.06 58.56 29.20
CA ARG A 504 -5.45 58.41 27.88
C ARG A 504 -4.50 57.22 27.84
N LYS A 505 -4.70 56.31 26.85
CA LYS A 505 -3.88 55.13 26.60
C LYS A 505 -2.94 55.27 25.43
N GLN A 506 -3.39 55.91 24.33
CA GLN A 506 -2.60 56.00 23.09
C GLN A 506 -3.00 57.22 22.28
N THR A 507 -2.01 57.90 21.70
CA THR A 507 -2.19 58.98 20.73
C THR A 507 -1.95 58.43 19.32
N LEU A 508 -2.88 58.67 18.41
CA LEU A 508 -2.83 58.35 17.00
C LEU A 508 -2.71 59.63 16.16
N THR A 509 -2.38 59.48 14.88
CA THR A 509 -2.26 60.60 13.94
C THR A 509 -3.56 61.40 13.83
N ASN A 510 -4.72 60.72 13.86
CA ASN A 510 -6.05 61.32 13.64
C ASN A 510 -6.97 61.31 14.87
N GLY A 511 -6.49 60.82 16.03
CA GLY A 511 -7.33 60.68 17.23
C GLY A 511 -6.54 60.22 18.43
N GLU A 512 -7.25 60.10 19.56
CA GLU A 512 -6.70 59.57 20.81
C GLU A 512 -7.58 58.46 21.35
N ARG A 513 -6.93 57.50 22.07
CA ARG A 513 -7.62 56.37 22.68
C ARG A 513 -7.61 56.51 24.19
N TYR A 514 -8.78 56.33 24.78
CA TYR A 514 -9.02 56.51 26.20
C TYR A 514 -9.64 55.23 26.81
N ILE A 515 -9.58 55.13 28.14
CA ILE A 515 -10.26 54.10 28.94
C ILE A 515 -10.96 54.76 30.13
N THR A 516 -12.12 54.23 30.50
CA THR A 516 -12.84 54.61 31.73
C THR A 516 -12.88 53.43 32.71
N PRO A 517 -13.03 53.69 34.04
CA PRO A 517 -13.19 52.59 35.00
C PRO A 517 -14.34 51.64 34.67
N GLU A 518 -15.50 52.18 34.23
CA GLU A 518 -16.65 51.41 33.81
C GLU A 518 -16.36 50.49 32.62
N LEU A 519 -15.65 51.02 31.59
CA LEU A 519 -15.23 50.23 30.43
C LEU A 519 -14.21 49.13 30.86
N LYS A 520 -13.33 49.41 31.83
CA LYS A 520 -12.35 48.47 32.32
C LYS A 520 -12.99 47.31 33.11
N GLU A 521 -13.99 47.57 33.95
CA GLU A 521 -14.76 46.54 34.64
C GLU A 521 -15.50 45.64 33.67
N LEU A 522 -16.14 46.25 32.66
CA LEU A 522 -16.84 45.51 31.62
C LEU A 522 -15.90 44.69 30.79
N GLU A 523 -14.74 45.22 30.41
CA GLU A 523 -13.65 44.47 29.74
C GLU A 523 -13.24 43.22 30.54
N ASN A 524 -12.98 43.38 31.84
CA ASN A 524 -12.56 42.27 32.69
C ASN A 524 -13.64 41.16 32.76
N LYS A 525 -14.92 41.55 32.80
CA LYS A 525 -16.04 40.58 32.79
C LYS A 525 -16.14 39.85 31.43
N ILE A 526 -16.06 40.59 30.32
CA ILE A 526 -16.18 39.97 28.96
C ILE A 526 -14.98 39.09 28.65
N LEU A 527 -13.75 39.54 28.88
CA LEU A 527 -12.54 38.75 28.60
C LEU A 527 -12.45 37.54 29.51
N GLY A 528 -12.73 37.69 30.80
CA GLY A 528 -12.75 36.56 31.73
C GLY A 528 -13.84 35.53 31.39
N ALA A 529 -15.01 35.97 30.92
CA ALA A 529 -16.07 35.08 30.46
C ALA A 529 -15.64 34.36 29.17
N ASN A 530 -14.96 35.03 28.24
CA ASN A 530 -14.46 34.41 26.99
C ASN A 530 -13.39 33.36 27.25
N GLU A 531 -12.39 33.63 28.10
CA GLU A 531 -11.37 32.65 28.47
C GLU A 531 -11.96 31.42 29.15
N ARG A 532 -12.89 31.63 30.09
CA ARG A 532 -13.59 30.52 30.75
C ARG A 532 -14.46 29.73 29.79
N LEU A 533 -15.15 30.40 28.86
CA LEU A 533 -15.96 29.74 27.84
C LEU A 533 -15.10 28.81 26.94
N LEU A 534 -13.99 29.33 26.43
CA LEU A 534 -13.08 28.56 25.60
C LEU A 534 -12.51 27.35 26.38
N ALA A 535 -12.07 27.56 27.61
CA ALA A 535 -11.55 26.45 28.45
C ALA A 535 -12.62 25.39 28.72
N LEU A 536 -13.85 25.80 28.98
CA LEU A 536 -14.97 24.88 29.22
C LEU A 536 -15.38 24.13 27.95
N GLU A 537 -15.46 24.81 26.79
CA GLU A 537 -15.73 24.15 25.51
C GLU A 537 -14.64 23.13 25.16
N HIS A 538 -13.37 23.44 25.45
CA HIS A 538 -12.27 22.48 25.30
C HIS A 538 -12.44 21.25 26.19
N GLN A 539 -12.80 21.45 27.47
CA GLN A 539 -13.02 20.35 28.40
C GLN A 539 -14.18 19.46 27.95
N LEU A 540 -15.35 20.05 27.64
CA LEU A 540 -16.52 19.31 27.19
C LEU A 540 -16.28 18.54 25.90
N PHE A 541 -15.47 19.11 24.99
CA PHE A 541 -15.08 18.42 23.76
C PHE A 541 -14.11 17.26 24.05
N ALA A 542 -13.15 17.42 24.98
CA ALA A 542 -12.25 16.35 25.39
C ALA A 542 -13.03 15.20 26.08
N ASP A 543 -14.02 15.53 26.91
CA ASP A 543 -14.90 14.53 27.52
C ASP A 543 -15.71 13.78 26.47
N LEU A 544 -16.21 14.46 25.42
CA LEU A 544 -16.90 13.85 24.29
C LEU A 544 -15.98 12.89 23.53
N LEU A 545 -14.72 13.28 23.25
CA LEU A 545 -13.73 12.41 22.59
C LEU A 545 -13.44 11.17 23.44
N SER A 546 -13.34 11.31 24.77
CA SER A 546 -13.12 10.20 25.70
C SER A 546 -14.28 9.19 25.67
N ASP A 547 -15.51 9.69 25.67
CA ASP A 547 -16.73 8.86 25.58
C ASP A 547 -16.81 8.07 24.28
N ILE A 548 -16.48 8.72 23.15
CA ILE A 548 -16.43 8.04 21.84
C ILE A 548 -15.31 7.00 21.83
N SER A 549 -14.15 7.33 22.39
CA SER A 549 -13.00 6.42 22.48
C SER A 549 -13.32 5.13 23.25
N ALA A 550 -14.20 5.19 24.24
CA ALA A 550 -14.66 4.01 24.97
C ALA A 550 -15.46 3.02 24.08
N GLN A 551 -15.98 3.46 22.94
CA GLN A 551 -16.79 2.66 22.01
C GLN A 551 -16.00 2.12 20.78
N ILE A 552 -14.68 2.12 20.86
CA ILE A 552 -13.79 1.84 19.73
C ILE A 552 -14.06 0.48 19.06
N VAL A 553 -14.34 -0.56 19.85
CA VAL A 553 -14.60 -1.92 19.32
C VAL A 553 -15.87 -1.97 18.49
N ARG A 554 -16.93 -1.25 18.91
CA ARG A 554 -18.19 -1.14 18.16
C ARG A 554 -17.97 -0.40 16.82
N LEU A 555 -17.21 0.69 16.86
CA LEU A 555 -16.85 1.48 15.68
C LEU A 555 -16.03 0.67 14.69
N GLN A 556 -14.99 -0.06 15.13
CA GLN A 556 -14.15 -0.89 14.27
C GLN A 556 -14.95 -2.02 13.61
N ARG A 557 -15.80 -2.72 14.37
CA ARG A 557 -16.64 -3.78 13.82
C ARG A 557 -17.61 -3.25 12.75
N THR A 558 -18.24 -2.12 13.02
CA THR A 558 -19.15 -1.46 12.06
C THR A 558 -18.41 -0.98 10.81
N ALA A 559 -17.23 -0.37 10.96
CA ALA A 559 -16.40 0.08 9.84
C ALA A 559 -16.03 -1.05 8.90
N LEU A 560 -15.60 -2.20 9.45
CA LEU A 560 -15.26 -3.38 8.66
C LEU A 560 -16.47 -3.94 7.90
N ALA A 561 -17.65 -4.02 8.54
CA ALA A 561 -18.87 -4.48 7.89
C ALA A 561 -19.29 -3.54 6.75
N VAL A 562 -19.22 -2.23 6.97
CA VAL A 562 -19.51 -1.20 5.95
C VAL A 562 -18.52 -1.29 4.79
N ALA A 563 -17.23 -1.46 5.05
CA ALA A 563 -16.22 -1.61 4.01
C ALA A 563 -16.46 -2.84 3.12
N GLN A 564 -16.85 -3.98 3.73
CA GLN A 564 -17.18 -5.20 2.99
C GLN A 564 -18.43 -5.01 2.13
N LEU A 565 -19.47 -4.39 2.66
CA LEU A 565 -20.70 -4.08 1.88
C LEU A 565 -20.39 -3.16 0.69
N ASP A 566 -19.53 -2.17 0.88
CA ASP A 566 -19.13 -1.24 -0.17
C ASP A 566 -18.39 -1.95 -1.31
N VAL A 567 -17.43 -2.85 -0.99
CA VAL A 567 -16.72 -3.64 -2.01
C VAL A 567 -17.68 -4.55 -2.76
N LEU A 568 -18.58 -5.27 -2.07
CA LEU A 568 -19.55 -6.18 -2.69
C LEU A 568 -20.54 -5.42 -3.58
N ALA A 569 -21.02 -4.25 -3.14
CA ALA A 569 -21.86 -3.37 -3.93
C ALA A 569 -21.12 -2.82 -5.17
N GLY A 570 -19.84 -2.47 -5.00
CA GLY A 570 -18.95 -2.07 -6.09
C GLY A 570 -18.78 -3.16 -7.13
N PHE A 571 -18.57 -4.42 -6.72
CA PHE A 571 -18.48 -5.57 -7.64
C PHE A 571 -19.79 -5.79 -8.43
N ALA A 572 -20.94 -5.69 -7.77
CA ALA A 572 -22.23 -5.78 -8.45
C ALA A 572 -22.43 -4.65 -9.47
N GLU A 573 -21.97 -3.43 -9.16
CA GLU A 573 -22.02 -2.28 -10.08
C GLU A 573 -21.10 -2.48 -11.29
N VAL A 574 -19.85 -2.94 -11.07
CA VAL A 574 -18.91 -3.29 -12.14
C VAL A 574 -19.49 -4.37 -13.05
N ALA A 575 -20.11 -5.40 -12.47
CA ALA A 575 -20.72 -6.50 -13.20
C ALA A 575 -21.85 -6.01 -14.12
N LEU A 576 -22.69 -5.09 -13.64
CA LEU A 576 -23.75 -4.50 -14.42
C LEU A 576 -23.23 -3.62 -15.56
N GLN A 577 -22.29 -2.70 -15.24
CA GLN A 577 -21.76 -1.75 -16.21
C GLN A 577 -20.99 -2.43 -17.35
N ASN A 578 -20.29 -3.52 -17.05
CA ASN A 578 -19.37 -4.18 -17.97
C ASN A 578 -19.90 -5.52 -18.51
N ASN A 579 -21.13 -5.89 -18.15
CA ASN A 579 -21.74 -7.16 -18.55
C ASN A 579 -20.85 -8.36 -18.20
N TYR A 580 -20.49 -8.47 -16.90
CA TYR A 580 -19.72 -9.60 -16.37
C TYR A 580 -20.66 -10.71 -15.88
N ALA A 581 -20.19 -11.95 -15.99
CA ALA A 581 -20.96 -13.13 -15.58
C ALA A 581 -20.47 -13.67 -14.23
N MET A 582 -21.38 -14.24 -13.44
CA MET A 582 -21.06 -14.96 -12.21
C MET A 582 -20.26 -16.23 -12.56
N PRO A 583 -19.01 -16.41 -12.06
CA PRO A 583 -18.28 -17.65 -12.24
C PRO A 583 -18.80 -18.74 -11.29
N THR A 584 -18.65 -20.00 -11.69
CA THR A 584 -18.72 -21.16 -10.78
C THR A 584 -17.32 -21.42 -10.24
N VAL A 585 -17.17 -21.45 -8.91
CA VAL A 585 -15.88 -21.70 -8.26
C VAL A 585 -15.99 -22.92 -7.36
N ASP A 586 -15.12 -23.91 -7.55
CA ASP A 586 -15.08 -25.13 -6.76
C ASP A 586 -13.64 -25.67 -6.58
N ARG A 587 -13.50 -26.86 -6.01
CA ARG A 587 -12.19 -27.52 -5.80
C ARG A 587 -11.82 -28.49 -6.92
N SER A 588 -12.41 -28.33 -8.11
CA SER A 588 -12.04 -29.13 -9.28
C SER A 588 -10.72 -28.65 -9.88
N ASP A 589 -10.15 -29.47 -10.76
CA ASP A 589 -8.97 -29.18 -11.55
C ASP A 589 -9.27 -28.36 -12.82
N ARG A 590 -10.54 -27.98 -13.05
CA ARG A 590 -11.02 -27.41 -14.31
C ARG A 590 -10.97 -25.87 -14.30
N MET A 591 -10.46 -25.30 -15.39
CA MET A 591 -10.59 -23.89 -15.72
C MET A 591 -11.18 -23.77 -17.12
N GLU A 592 -12.49 -23.52 -17.21
CA GLU A 592 -13.20 -23.30 -18.46
C GLU A 592 -13.75 -21.88 -18.52
N ILE A 593 -13.37 -21.12 -19.55
CA ILE A 593 -13.80 -19.76 -19.78
C ILE A 593 -14.38 -19.69 -21.19
N ARG A 594 -15.61 -19.22 -21.32
CA ARG A 594 -16.29 -19.00 -22.60
C ARG A 594 -16.39 -17.53 -22.88
N GLU A 595 -15.96 -17.14 -24.10
CA GLU A 595 -15.94 -15.75 -24.54
C GLU A 595 -15.26 -14.80 -23.53
N GLY A 596 -14.12 -15.22 -22.99
CA GLY A 596 -13.33 -14.42 -22.06
C GLY A 596 -12.82 -13.14 -22.70
N ARG A 597 -12.85 -12.04 -21.92
CA ARG A 597 -12.36 -10.71 -22.32
C ARG A 597 -11.32 -10.21 -21.32
N HIS A 598 -10.43 -9.34 -21.76
CA HIS A 598 -9.44 -8.75 -20.87
C HIS A 598 -10.03 -7.54 -20.13
N PRO A 599 -10.21 -7.57 -18.80
CA PRO A 599 -10.97 -6.56 -18.05
C PRO A 599 -10.44 -5.15 -18.26
N VAL A 600 -9.11 -4.98 -18.31
CA VAL A 600 -8.48 -3.67 -18.43
C VAL A 600 -8.47 -3.19 -19.89
N ILE A 601 -8.07 -4.06 -20.82
CA ILE A 601 -7.91 -3.64 -22.23
C ILE A 601 -9.28 -3.31 -22.84
N GLU A 602 -10.35 -4.05 -22.53
CA GLU A 602 -11.68 -3.71 -23.05
C GLU A 602 -12.14 -2.31 -22.63
N GLN A 603 -11.79 -1.86 -21.41
CA GLN A 603 -12.09 -0.50 -20.93
C GLN A 603 -11.19 0.58 -21.54
N MET A 604 -9.98 0.20 -21.99
CA MET A 604 -9.04 1.13 -22.63
C MET A 604 -9.32 1.32 -24.12
N LEU A 605 -10.03 0.37 -24.77
CA LEU A 605 -10.37 0.44 -26.18
C LEU A 605 -11.45 1.49 -26.45
N LYS A 606 -11.06 2.59 -27.13
CA LYS A 606 -12.00 3.63 -27.54
C LYS A 606 -12.57 3.27 -28.92
N GLY A 607 -13.85 2.87 -28.97
CA GLY A 607 -14.60 2.70 -30.22
C GLY A 607 -14.36 1.40 -30.97
N SER A 608 -13.62 0.43 -30.42
CA SER A 608 -13.48 -0.92 -30.97
C SER A 608 -13.87 -1.97 -29.94
N LEU A 609 -14.54 -3.04 -30.38
CA LEU A 609 -14.91 -4.16 -29.53
C LEU A 609 -13.69 -5.05 -29.26
N PHE A 610 -13.56 -5.54 -28.02
CA PHE A 610 -12.60 -6.58 -27.69
C PHE A 610 -13.05 -7.91 -28.32
N VAL A 611 -12.11 -8.67 -28.88
CA VAL A 611 -12.38 -10.00 -29.45
C VAL A 611 -12.31 -11.04 -28.34
N PRO A 612 -13.43 -11.67 -27.98
CA PRO A 612 -13.45 -12.65 -26.89
C PRO A 612 -12.80 -13.98 -27.32
N ASN A 613 -12.28 -14.73 -26.33
CA ASN A 613 -11.61 -16.01 -26.54
C ASN A 613 -12.00 -17.04 -25.51
N ASP A 614 -12.14 -18.29 -25.95
CA ASP A 614 -12.39 -19.43 -25.10
C ASP A 614 -11.08 -19.99 -24.52
N THR A 615 -11.16 -20.59 -23.33
CA THR A 615 -10.05 -21.28 -22.68
C THR A 615 -10.56 -22.53 -21.98
N LEU A 616 -9.84 -23.63 -22.15
CA LEU A 616 -10.05 -24.84 -21.38
C LEU A 616 -8.69 -25.35 -20.90
N LEU A 617 -8.53 -25.41 -19.60
CA LEU A 617 -7.39 -26.01 -18.91
C LEU A 617 -7.89 -27.01 -17.88
N ASP A 618 -7.24 -28.16 -17.77
CA ASP A 618 -7.45 -29.18 -16.74
C ASP A 618 -6.13 -29.86 -16.39
N GLU A 619 -6.13 -30.75 -15.42
CA GLU A 619 -4.92 -31.51 -15.04
C GLU A 619 -4.74 -32.79 -15.88
N SER A 620 -5.54 -33.00 -16.92
CA SER A 620 -5.54 -34.18 -17.78
C SER A 620 -5.16 -33.85 -19.23
N GLU A 621 -6.14 -33.73 -20.12
CA GLU A 621 -5.93 -33.60 -21.56
C GLU A 621 -5.52 -32.18 -21.99
N ASN A 622 -5.87 -31.16 -21.23
CA ASN A 622 -5.61 -29.74 -21.53
C ASN A 622 -4.76 -29.09 -20.44
N ARG A 623 -3.70 -29.76 -20.00
CA ARG A 623 -2.83 -29.26 -18.92
C ARG A 623 -2.02 -28.05 -19.35
N MET A 624 -1.51 -28.10 -20.59
CA MET A 624 -0.71 -27.02 -21.17
C MET A 624 -1.22 -26.62 -22.54
N LEU A 625 -1.48 -25.32 -22.72
CA LEU A 625 -1.76 -24.75 -24.03
C LEU A 625 -0.50 -24.10 -24.60
N LEU A 626 0.07 -24.71 -25.63
CA LEU A 626 1.21 -24.21 -26.37
C LEU A 626 0.71 -23.24 -27.45
N ILE A 627 0.95 -21.94 -27.27
CA ILE A 627 0.37 -20.89 -28.10
C ILE A 627 1.42 -20.33 -29.04
N THR A 628 1.26 -20.58 -30.34
CA THR A 628 2.13 -20.08 -31.40
C THR A 628 1.53 -18.88 -32.13
N GLY A 629 2.34 -18.15 -32.87
CA GLY A 629 1.92 -17.00 -33.65
C GLY A 629 2.77 -15.73 -33.43
N PRO A 630 2.57 -14.68 -34.23
CA PRO A 630 3.42 -13.51 -34.20
C PRO A 630 3.24 -12.65 -32.93
N ASN A 631 4.26 -11.86 -32.60
CA ASN A 631 4.15 -10.81 -31.61
C ASN A 631 3.15 -9.76 -32.08
N MET A 632 2.52 -9.04 -31.15
CA MET A 632 1.44 -8.06 -31.39
C MET A 632 0.09 -8.66 -31.81
N ALA A 633 -0.02 -9.96 -32.04
CA ALA A 633 -1.29 -10.58 -32.39
C ALA A 633 -2.22 -10.82 -31.19
N GLY A 634 -1.71 -10.71 -29.94
CA GLY A 634 -2.53 -10.77 -28.73
C GLY A 634 -2.28 -11.97 -27.80
N LYS A 635 -1.21 -12.78 -28.01
CA LYS A 635 -0.87 -13.94 -27.16
C LYS A 635 -0.75 -13.57 -25.67
N SER A 636 0.12 -12.62 -25.36
CA SER A 636 0.36 -12.16 -23.98
C SER A 636 -0.90 -11.57 -23.35
N THR A 637 -1.73 -10.85 -24.14
CA THR A 637 -3.03 -10.33 -23.69
C THR A 637 -3.99 -11.45 -23.31
N TYR A 638 -4.07 -12.49 -24.13
CA TYR A 638 -4.91 -13.66 -23.86
C TYR A 638 -4.46 -14.41 -22.60
N MET A 639 -3.16 -14.62 -22.43
CA MET A 639 -2.66 -15.30 -21.24
C MET A 639 -2.93 -14.50 -19.95
N ARG A 640 -2.65 -13.19 -19.97
CA ARG A 640 -2.94 -12.30 -18.82
C ARG A 640 -4.43 -12.23 -18.52
N GLN A 641 -5.30 -12.21 -19.55
CA GLN A 641 -6.75 -12.27 -19.40
C GLN A 641 -7.19 -13.45 -18.54
N ASN A 642 -6.66 -14.64 -18.80
CA ASN A 642 -7.02 -15.85 -18.07
C ASN A 642 -6.59 -15.80 -16.60
N ALA A 643 -5.39 -15.27 -16.31
CA ALA A 643 -4.93 -15.05 -14.95
C ALA A 643 -5.79 -14.03 -14.20
N LEU A 644 -6.16 -12.93 -14.86
CA LEU A 644 -7.02 -11.90 -14.26
C LEU A 644 -8.44 -12.43 -13.99
N ILE A 645 -8.99 -13.26 -14.89
CA ILE A 645 -10.31 -13.89 -14.70
C ILE A 645 -10.26 -14.84 -13.48
N ALA A 646 -9.23 -15.68 -13.36
CA ALA A 646 -9.06 -16.57 -12.20
C ALA A 646 -8.94 -15.75 -10.89
N LEU A 647 -8.14 -14.71 -10.90
CA LEU A 647 -7.98 -13.80 -9.75
C LEU A 647 -9.31 -13.13 -9.38
N MET A 648 -10.02 -12.57 -10.37
CA MET A 648 -11.34 -11.93 -10.16
C MET A 648 -12.35 -12.91 -9.55
N ALA A 649 -12.40 -14.15 -10.04
CA ALA A 649 -13.26 -15.20 -9.47
C ALA A 649 -12.92 -15.43 -7.99
N GLN A 650 -11.62 -15.51 -7.63
CA GLN A 650 -11.17 -15.84 -6.27
C GLN A 650 -11.22 -14.68 -5.28
N ILE A 651 -11.39 -13.44 -5.74
CA ILE A 651 -11.77 -12.33 -4.85
C ILE A 651 -13.29 -12.24 -4.62
N GLY A 652 -14.08 -13.04 -5.30
CA GLY A 652 -15.54 -13.04 -5.23
C GLY A 652 -16.19 -12.03 -6.18
N CYS A 653 -15.54 -11.66 -7.27
CA CYS A 653 -16.04 -10.74 -8.28
C CYS A 653 -16.57 -11.52 -9.50
N PHE A 654 -17.58 -10.98 -10.19
CA PHE A 654 -17.99 -11.47 -11.50
C PHE A 654 -16.89 -11.23 -12.53
N VAL A 655 -16.86 -12.03 -13.58
CA VAL A 655 -15.77 -12.09 -14.54
C VAL A 655 -16.18 -11.65 -15.95
N PRO A 656 -15.27 -11.05 -16.72
CA PRO A 656 -15.50 -10.62 -18.09
C PRO A 656 -15.55 -11.83 -19.05
N ALA A 657 -16.61 -12.61 -19.00
CA ALA A 657 -16.86 -13.79 -19.83
C ALA A 657 -18.35 -13.99 -20.05
N ALA A 658 -18.74 -14.84 -21.02
CA ALA A 658 -20.12 -15.31 -21.13
C ALA A 658 -20.44 -16.34 -20.04
N SER A 659 -19.49 -17.19 -19.70
CA SER A 659 -19.51 -18.09 -18.54
C SER A 659 -18.10 -18.48 -18.15
N ALA A 660 -17.90 -18.80 -16.86
CA ALA A 660 -16.62 -19.31 -16.38
C ALA A 660 -16.83 -20.35 -15.28
N HIS A 661 -16.04 -21.42 -15.33
CA HIS A 661 -15.90 -22.42 -14.29
C HIS A 661 -14.41 -22.47 -13.90
N ILE A 662 -14.12 -22.13 -12.66
CA ILE A 662 -12.76 -21.97 -12.15
C ILE A 662 -12.56 -22.87 -10.96
N GLY A 663 -11.78 -23.93 -11.13
CA GLY A 663 -11.20 -24.67 -10.02
C GLY A 663 -10.19 -23.79 -9.27
N VAL A 664 -10.26 -23.77 -7.95
CA VAL A 664 -9.43 -22.89 -7.11
C VAL A 664 -7.93 -23.04 -7.45
N VAL A 665 -7.25 -21.93 -7.65
CA VAL A 665 -5.84 -21.82 -7.95
C VAL A 665 -5.09 -21.38 -6.70
N ASP A 666 -4.05 -22.12 -6.28
CA ASP A 666 -3.25 -21.81 -5.08
C ASP A 666 -2.21 -20.71 -5.32
N ALA A 667 -1.74 -20.59 -6.56
CA ALA A 667 -0.76 -19.58 -6.95
C ALA A 667 -0.86 -19.25 -8.44
N ILE A 668 -0.58 -18.00 -8.79
CA ILE A 668 -0.38 -17.58 -10.18
C ILE A 668 1.07 -17.18 -10.36
N PHE A 669 1.73 -17.81 -11.31
CA PHE A 669 3.09 -17.48 -11.72
C PHE A 669 3.09 -16.92 -13.14
N THR A 670 3.80 -15.82 -13.34
CA THR A 670 3.92 -15.22 -14.68
C THR A 670 5.37 -14.92 -15.01
N ARG A 671 5.77 -15.30 -16.22
CA ARG A 671 6.97 -14.85 -16.90
C ARG A 671 6.56 -14.21 -18.22
N VAL A 672 6.49 -12.87 -18.27
CA VAL A 672 6.00 -12.11 -19.44
C VAL A 672 6.97 -10.97 -19.73
N GLY A 673 7.63 -11.02 -20.90
CA GLY A 673 8.50 -9.96 -21.40
C GLY A 673 9.80 -9.74 -20.60
N ALA A 674 10.82 -9.17 -21.21
CA ALA A 674 12.02 -8.73 -20.50
C ALA A 674 11.81 -7.29 -20.02
N SER A 675 11.79 -7.05 -18.71
CA SER A 675 12.19 -5.76 -18.18
C SER A 675 13.70 -5.75 -18.05
N ASP A 676 14.39 -4.89 -18.79
CA ASP A 676 15.83 -4.67 -18.61
C ASP A 676 16.04 -4.10 -17.21
N ASP A 677 16.45 -4.93 -16.26
CA ASP A 677 16.96 -4.45 -14.98
C ASP A 677 18.45 -4.12 -15.09
N LEU A 678 18.73 -3.00 -15.78
CA LEU A 678 20.07 -2.46 -15.92
C LEU A 678 20.71 -2.12 -14.57
N ALA A 679 19.89 -1.92 -13.53
CA ALA A 679 20.38 -1.55 -12.19
C ALA A 679 21.02 -2.71 -11.44
N ALA A 680 20.60 -3.95 -11.70
CA ALA A 680 21.17 -5.15 -11.07
C ALA A 680 22.40 -5.70 -11.79
N GLY A 681 22.77 -5.19 -12.96
CA GLY A 681 23.91 -5.65 -13.76
C GLY A 681 23.81 -7.10 -14.24
N GLN A 682 22.61 -7.70 -14.21
CA GLN A 682 22.36 -9.05 -14.70
C GLN A 682 21.91 -9.02 -16.16
N SER A 683 22.29 -10.02 -16.93
CA SER A 683 21.80 -10.16 -18.31
C SER A 683 20.30 -10.52 -18.28
N THR A 684 19.53 -10.04 -19.24
CA THR A 684 18.10 -10.37 -19.43
C THR A 684 17.84 -11.87 -19.40
N PHE A 685 18.74 -12.67 -19.96
CA PHE A 685 18.66 -14.12 -19.94
C PHE A 685 18.82 -14.71 -18.54
N MET A 686 19.74 -14.17 -17.70
CA MET A 686 19.92 -14.65 -16.33
C MET A 686 18.71 -14.34 -15.45
N VAL A 687 18.12 -13.16 -15.62
CA VAL A 687 16.87 -12.79 -14.93
C VAL A 687 15.74 -13.76 -15.33
N GLU A 688 15.59 -14.00 -16.64
CA GLU A 688 14.62 -14.95 -17.17
C GLU A 688 14.78 -16.36 -16.58
N MET A 689 15.99 -16.89 -16.56
CA MET A 689 16.27 -18.22 -16.01
C MET A 689 16.04 -18.30 -14.50
N THR A 690 16.31 -17.22 -13.78
CA THR A 690 16.04 -17.13 -12.34
C THR A 690 14.53 -17.17 -12.05
N GLU A 691 13.73 -16.42 -12.80
CA GLU A 691 12.26 -16.41 -12.69
C GLU A 691 11.67 -17.79 -13.04
N VAL A 692 12.13 -18.42 -14.13
CA VAL A 692 11.69 -19.77 -14.50
C VAL A 692 12.07 -20.78 -13.42
N ALA A 693 13.28 -20.72 -12.89
CA ALA A 693 13.72 -21.61 -11.81
C ALA A 693 12.90 -21.44 -10.53
N GLU A 694 12.45 -20.23 -10.23
CA GLU A 694 11.54 -19.94 -9.12
C GLU A 694 10.16 -20.57 -9.34
N ILE A 695 9.61 -20.42 -10.54
CA ILE A 695 8.35 -21.06 -10.93
C ILE A 695 8.43 -22.57 -10.77
N LEU A 696 9.45 -23.21 -11.35
CA LEU A 696 9.61 -24.67 -11.32
C LEU A 696 9.81 -25.24 -9.91
N ARG A 697 10.30 -24.45 -8.95
CA ARG A 697 10.46 -24.87 -7.54
C ARG A 697 9.20 -24.73 -6.71
N HIS A 698 8.36 -23.74 -7.01
CA HIS A 698 7.28 -23.32 -6.12
C HIS A 698 5.89 -23.59 -6.68
N ALA A 699 5.74 -23.85 -7.96
CA ALA A 699 4.47 -24.22 -8.56
C ALA A 699 4.02 -25.60 -8.04
N SER A 700 2.75 -25.70 -7.69
CA SER A 700 2.05 -26.93 -7.34
C SER A 700 1.17 -27.39 -8.50
N LYS A 701 0.54 -28.54 -8.40
CA LYS A 701 -0.43 -29.01 -9.38
C LYS A 701 -1.65 -28.08 -9.53
N ASP A 702 -2.04 -27.41 -8.45
CA ASP A 702 -3.17 -26.50 -8.42
C ASP A 702 -2.83 -25.09 -8.91
N SER A 703 -1.55 -24.83 -9.28
CA SER A 703 -1.09 -23.51 -9.74
C SER A 703 -1.47 -23.21 -11.19
N LEU A 704 -1.57 -21.93 -11.53
CA LEU A 704 -1.67 -21.41 -12.90
C LEU A 704 -0.35 -20.77 -13.30
N VAL A 705 0.28 -21.28 -14.36
CA VAL A 705 1.57 -20.80 -14.86
C VAL A 705 1.41 -20.14 -16.23
N ILE A 706 2.00 -18.96 -16.40
CA ILE A 706 2.04 -18.21 -17.65
C ILE A 706 3.47 -17.97 -18.04
N LEU A 707 3.87 -18.56 -19.18
CA LEU A 707 5.22 -18.45 -19.74
C LEU A 707 5.16 -17.80 -21.12
N ASP A 708 5.79 -16.65 -21.26
CA ASP A 708 5.82 -15.91 -22.54
C ASP A 708 7.24 -15.84 -23.08
N GLU A 709 7.48 -16.53 -24.19
CA GLU A 709 8.72 -16.49 -24.98
C GLU A 709 9.99 -16.90 -24.21
N ILE A 710 9.97 -18.05 -23.56
CA ILE A 710 11.14 -18.60 -22.85
C ILE A 710 12.26 -18.98 -23.81
N GLY A 711 13.51 -18.67 -23.45
CA GLY A 711 14.72 -19.00 -24.20
C GLY A 711 15.11 -17.97 -25.27
N ARG A 712 14.49 -16.79 -25.30
CA ARG A 712 14.77 -15.76 -26.33
C ARG A 712 16.10 -15.02 -26.16
N GLY A 713 16.67 -15.04 -24.97
CA GLY A 713 17.90 -14.32 -24.63
C GLY A 713 19.21 -15.04 -24.97
N THR A 714 19.17 -16.20 -25.66
CA THR A 714 20.33 -17.02 -26.01
C THR A 714 20.29 -17.51 -27.46
N SER A 715 21.18 -18.45 -27.85
CA SER A 715 21.14 -19.04 -29.20
C SER A 715 19.84 -19.80 -29.44
N THR A 716 19.36 -19.86 -30.68
CA THR A 716 18.09 -20.47 -31.04
C THR A 716 17.98 -21.92 -30.52
N PHE A 717 19.03 -22.73 -30.69
CA PHE A 717 19.02 -24.13 -30.28
C PHE A 717 19.06 -24.31 -28.76
N ASP A 718 19.86 -23.50 -28.06
CA ASP A 718 19.88 -23.53 -26.58
C ASP A 718 18.54 -23.10 -26.01
N GLY A 719 17.98 -21.98 -26.54
CA GLY A 719 16.69 -21.47 -26.11
C GLY A 719 15.54 -22.46 -26.33
N MET A 720 15.51 -23.10 -27.50
CA MET A 720 14.53 -24.14 -27.82
C MET A 720 14.68 -25.38 -26.91
N SER A 721 15.93 -25.82 -26.66
CA SER A 721 16.20 -26.98 -25.78
C SER A 721 15.75 -26.71 -24.35
N ILE A 722 16.01 -25.51 -23.82
CA ILE A 722 15.55 -25.08 -22.49
C ILE A 722 14.03 -25.02 -22.46
N ALA A 723 13.39 -24.40 -23.47
CA ALA A 723 11.95 -24.29 -23.55
C ALA A 723 11.28 -25.69 -23.56
N ARG A 724 11.80 -26.63 -24.36
CA ARG A 724 11.34 -28.02 -24.40
C ARG A 724 11.46 -28.70 -23.03
N ALA A 725 12.64 -28.62 -22.41
CA ALA A 725 12.89 -29.22 -21.10
C ALA A 725 11.98 -28.64 -20.00
N VAL A 726 11.66 -27.33 -20.06
CA VAL A 726 10.71 -26.70 -19.13
C VAL A 726 9.30 -27.24 -19.31
N VAL A 727 8.85 -27.42 -20.58
CA VAL A 727 7.52 -28.02 -20.87
C VAL A 727 7.46 -29.44 -20.32
N GLU A 728 8.47 -30.28 -20.63
CA GLU A 728 8.57 -31.65 -20.15
C GLU A 728 8.55 -31.71 -18.61
N TYR A 729 9.36 -30.89 -17.94
CA TYR A 729 9.42 -30.84 -16.48
C TYR A 729 8.08 -30.42 -15.84
N ILE A 730 7.40 -29.41 -16.40
CA ILE A 730 6.09 -28.97 -15.89
C ILE A 730 5.06 -30.10 -16.04
N CYS A 731 5.02 -30.76 -17.20
CA CYS A 731 4.05 -31.84 -17.45
C CYS A 731 4.31 -33.08 -16.59
N ASP A 732 5.56 -33.50 -16.42
CA ASP A 732 5.92 -34.76 -15.79
C ASP A 732 6.06 -34.64 -14.27
N ASN A 733 6.56 -33.50 -13.76
CA ASN A 733 6.93 -33.37 -12.35
C ASN A 733 5.96 -32.46 -11.55
N ILE A 734 5.37 -31.45 -12.18
CA ILE A 734 4.50 -30.49 -11.48
C ILE A 734 3.03 -30.77 -11.75
N GLY A 735 2.66 -30.90 -13.02
CA GLY A 735 1.28 -31.20 -13.44
C GLY A 735 0.32 -30.01 -13.42
N CYS A 736 0.81 -28.77 -13.36
CA CYS A 736 -0.01 -27.58 -13.23
C CYS A 736 -0.62 -27.10 -14.55
N LYS A 737 -1.69 -26.31 -14.45
CA LYS A 737 -2.33 -25.60 -15.57
C LYS A 737 -1.38 -24.55 -16.13
N THR A 738 -1.03 -24.64 -17.43
CA THR A 738 -0.01 -23.78 -18.03
C THR A 738 -0.44 -23.20 -19.36
N LEU A 739 -0.20 -21.90 -19.54
CA LEU A 739 -0.27 -21.18 -20.80
C LEU A 739 1.15 -20.83 -21.25
N PHE A 740 1.60 -21.41 -22.35
CA PHE A 740 2.96 -21.26 -22.85
C PHE A 740 2.95 -20.63 -24.25
N ALA A 741 3.34 -19.38 -24.38
CA ALA A 741 3.53 -18.75 -25.67
C ALA A 741 4.97 -18.91 -26.17
N THR A 742 5.13 -19.26 -27.42
CA THR A 742 6.44 -19.48 -28.02
C THR A 742 6.50 -19.08 -29.48
N HIS A 743 7.72 -18.81 -29.97
CA HIS A 743 8.04 -18.65 -31.39
C HIS A 743 8.70 -19.88 -31.99
N TYR A 744 9.02 -20.86 -31.17
CA TYR A 744 9.62 -22.11 -31.62
C TYR A 744 8.53 -23.02 -32.17
N HIS A 745 8.36 -23.05 -33.50
CA HIS A 745 7.39 -23.90 -34.18
C HIS A 745 7.68 -25.40 -33.97
N GLU A 746 8.93 -25.76 -33.74
CA GLU A 746 9.38 -27.12 -33.49
C GLU A 746 8.74 -27.73 -32.20
N LEU A 747 8.41 -26.88 -31.22
CA LEU A 747 7.76 -27.32 -29.99
C LEU A 747 6.31 -27.80 -30.22
N THR A 748 5.69 -27.47 -31.38
CA THR A 748 4.32 -27.94 -31.68
C THR A 748 4.26 -29.46 -31.82
N GLY A 749 5.35 -30.13 -32.14
CA GLY A 749 5.44 -31.60 -32.17
C GLY A 749 5.18 -32.26 -30.81
N MET A 750 5.37 -31.51 -29.70
CA MET A 750 5.21 -32.04 -28.34
C MET A 750 3.75 -32.43 -28.01
N GLU A 751 2.74 -31.95 -28.74
CA GLU A 751 1.35 -32.41 -28.58
C GLU A 751 1.21 -33.92 -28.86
N GLN A 752 2.04 -34.44 -29.75
CA GLN A 752 2.04 -35.90 -30.07
C GLN A 752 2.86 -36.70 -29.07
N ASP A 753 3.91 -36.08 -28.49
CA ASP A 753 4.88 -36.75 -27.64
C ASP A 753 4.45 -36.74 -26.15
N ILE A 754 3.74 -35.68 -25.70
CA ILE A 754 3.44 -35.43 -24.29
C ILE A 754 1.93 -35.32 -24.06
N PHE A 755 1.42 -36.21 -23.20
CA PHE A 755 0.03 -36.17 -22.79
C PHE A 755 -0.31 -34.86 -22.01
N GLY A 756 -1.42 -34.22 -22.37
CA GLY A 756 -1.86 -32.98 -21.74
C GLY A 756 -1.34 -31.70 -22.38
N VAL A 757 -0.50 -31.77 -23.42
CA VAL A 757 -0.09 -30.62 -24.24
C VAL A 757 -1.05 -30.45 -25.41
N LYS A 758 -1.54 -29.24 -25.66
CA LYS A 758 -2.40 -28.87 -26.80
C LYS A 758 -1.87 -27.67 -27.51
N ASN A 759 -1.84 -27.75 -28.86
CA ASN A 759 -1.43 -26.62 -29.69
C ASN A 759 -2.59 -25.66 -29.95
N TYR A 760 -2.28 -24.37 -29.83
CA TYR A 760 -3.15 -23.29 -30.20
C TYR A 760 -2.37 -22.24 -31.02
N ASN A 761 -3.09 -21.52 -31.86
CA ASN A 761 -2.50 -20.41 -32.62
C ASN A 761 -3.47 -19.22 -32.67
N ILE A 762 -2.96 -18.08 -33.16
CA ILE A 762 -3.79 -16.90 -33.41
C ILE A 762 -4.28 -16.93 -34.85
N ALA A 763 -5.60 -16.89 -35.02
CA ALA A 763 -6.22 -16.88 -36.33
C ALA A 763 -5.81 -15.64 -37.14
N VAL A 764 -5.41 -15.87 -38.38
CA VAL A 764 -4.95 -14.86 -39.34
C VAL A 764 -5.80 -14.94 -40.60
N LYS A 765 -6.20 -13.78 -41.12
CA LYS A 765 -6.88 -13.69 -42.40
C LYS A 765 -5.95 -13.06 -43.45
N LYS A 766 -5.59 -13.84 -44.47
CA LYS A 766 -4.80 -13.36 -45.64
C LYS A 766 -5.74 -12.81 -46.70
N ARG A 767 -5.48 -11.61 -47.21
CA ARG A 767 -6.09 -11.04 -48.40
C ARG A 767 -5.01 -10.56 -49.35
N GLY A 768 -4.63 -11.44 -50.31
CA GLY A 768 -3.46 -11.18 -51.17
C GLY A 768 -2.16 -11.04 -50.39
N GLU A 769 -1.50 -9.91 -50.46
CA GLU A 769 -0.28 -9.60 -49.70
C GLU A 769 -0.56 -8.97 -48.33
N ASP A 770 -1.84 -8.69 -47.99
CA ASP A 770 -2.18 -8.08 -46.71
C ASP A 770 -2.71 -9.13 -45.72
N ILE A 771 -2.23 -8.99 -44.44
CA ILE A 771 -2.55 -9.86 -43.35
C ILE A 771 -3.30 -9.07 -42.29
N THR A 772 -4.41 -9.65 -41.81
CA THR A 772 -5.18 -9.13 -40.68
C THR A 772 -5.17 -10.17 -39.55
N PHE A 773 -4.67 -9.81 -38.40
CA PHE A 773 -4.75 -10.61 -37.19
C PHE A 773 -6.15 -10.52 -36.61
N LEU A 774 -6.85 -11.64 -36.54
CA LEU A 774 -8.22 -11.71 -36.02
C LEU A 774 -8.28 -11.65 -34.49
N ARG A 775 -7.13 -11.76 -33.82
CA ARG A 775 -6.99 -11.78 -32.33
C ARG A 775 -7.79 -12.91 -31.67
N ARG A 776 -8.13 -13.95 -32.44
CA ARG A 776 -8.86 -15.14 -31.99
C ARG A 776 -7.90 -16.31 -31.86
N ILE A 777 -7.91 -16.93 -30.69
CA ILE A 777 -7.15 -18.14 -30.39
C ILE A 777 -7.95 -19.34 -30.93
N VAL A 778 -7.28 -20.19 -31.69
CA VAL A 778 -7.88 -21.38 -32.31
C VAL A 778 -6.99 -22.60 -32.07
N ALA A 779 -7.60 -23.80 -31.98
CA ALA A 779 -6.85 -25.03 -31.82
C ALA A 779 -6.01 -25.35 -33.07
N GLY A 780 -4.86 -25.98 -32.83
CA GLY A 780 -3.89 -26.40 -33.84
C GLY A 780 -2.64 -25.51 -33.92
N PRO A 781 -1.57 -25.98 -34.55
CA PRO A 781 -0.35 -25.22 -34.77
C PRO A 781 -0.52 -24.09 -35.77
N ALA A 782 0.36 -23.07 -35.73
CA ALA A 782 0.38 -22.03 -36.78
C ALA A 782 1.05 -22.59 -38.04
N ASP A 783 0.42 -22.32 -39.19
CA ASP A 783 0.90 -22.81 -40.52
C ASP A 783 2.16 -22.10 -41.03
N ASP A 784 2.35 -20.79 -40.71
CA ASP A 784 3.43 -19.95 -41.17
C ASP A 784 4.03 -19.01 -40.11
N SER A 785 5.25 -18.55 -40.32
CA SER A 785 5.84 -17.45 -39.56
C SER A 785 5.41 -16.10 -40.21
N TYR A 786 4.94 -15.13 -39.39
CA TYR A 786 4.41 -13.85 -39.85
C TYR A 786 5.31 -12.66 -39.47
N GLY A 787 6.59 -12.89 -39.14
CA GLY A 787 7.52 -11.84 -38.68
C GLY A 787 7.75 -10.74 -39.72
N ILE A 788 7.83 -11.08 -41.03
CA ILE A 788 8.06 -10.11 -42.09
C ILE A 788 6.81 -9.25 -42.32
N GLU A 789 5.62 -9.82 -42.20
CA GLU A 789 4.34 -9.13 -42.27
C GLU A 789 4.15 -8.14 -41.11
N VAL A 790 4.53 -8.51 -39.93
CA VAL A 790 4.56 -7.60 -38.78
C VAL A 790 5.53 -6.45 -39.02
N ALA A 791 6.71 -6.73 -39.59
CA ALA A 791 7.68 -5.71 -39.92
C ALA A 791 7.13 -4.72 -40.98
N LYS A 792 6.36 -5.23 -41.98
CA LYS A 792 5.62 -4.42 -42.94
C LYS A 792 4.59 -3.51 -42.26
N LEU A 793 3.81 -4.05 -41.31
CA LEU A 793 2.82 -3.28 -40.56
C LEU A 793 3.48 -2.23 -39.65
N ALA A 794 4.67 -2.50 -39.14
CA ALA A 794 5.47 -1.55 -38.35
C ALA A 794 6.10 -0.42 -39.20
N GLY A 795 5.92 -0.45 -40.52
CA GLY A 795 6.38 0.60 -41.43
C GLY A 795 7.79 0.40 -41.97
N LEU A 796 8.36 -0.81 -41.98
CA LEU A 796 9.63 -1.08 -42.66
C LEU A 796 9.50 -0.83 -44.15
N PRO A 797 10.52 -0.25 -44.82
CA PRO A 797 10.49 -0.01 -46.26
C PRO A 797 10.22 -1.27 -47.07
N SER A 798 9.38 -1.16 -48.13
CA SER A 798 8.96 -2.30 -48.95
C SER A 798 10.15 -3.03 -49.64
N SER A 799 11.26 -2.34 -49.90
CA SER A 799 12.49 -2.95 -50.39
C SER A 799 13.12 -3.93 -49.39
N VAL A 800 13.09 -3.59 -48.07
CA VAL A 800 13.61 -4.42 -46.99
C VAL A 800 12.72 -5.67 -46.81
N THR A 801 11.40 -5.48 -46.77
CA THR A 801 10.46 -6.59 -46.58
C THR A 801 10.47 -7.56 -47.77
N LYS A 802 10.55 -7.07 -49.03
CA LYS A 802 10.72 -7.91 -50.22
C LYS A 802 12.04 -8.70 -50.18
N ARG A 803 13.15 -8.08 -49.72
CA ARG A 803 14.42 -8.79 -49.59
C ARG A 803 14.34 -9.84 -48.46
N ALA A 804 13.70 -9.51 -47.33
CA ALA A 804 13.50 -10.45 -46.25
C ALA A 804 12.73 -11.70 -46.70
N HIS A 805 11.65 -11.57 -47.46
CA HIS A 805 10.95 -12.71 -48.06
C HIS A 805 11.82 -13.56 -49.01
N ALA A 806 12.67 -12.90 -49.78
CA ALA A 806 13.59 -13.65 -50.65
C ALA A 806 14.65 -14.43 -49.87
N VAL A 807 15.16 -13.86 -48.77
CA VAL A 807 16.08 -14.53 -47.86
C VAL A 807 15.40 -15.69 -47.13
N LEU A 808 14.15 -15.46 -46.60
CA LEU A 808 13.37 -16.52 -45.92
C LEU A 808 13.22 -17.75 -46.81
N ARG A 809 12.79 -17.58 -48.06
CA ARG A 809 12.64 -18.67 -49.03
C ARG A 809 13.97 -19.41 -49.28
N GLN A 810 15.11 -18.70 -49.29
CA GLN A 810 16.42 -19.33 -49.42
C GLN A 810 16.79 -20.15 -48.21
N LEU A 811 16.48 -19.67 -47.02
CA LEU A 811 16.73 -20.38 -45.76
C LEU A 811 15.84 -21.62 -45.65
N GLU A 812 14.53 -21.49 -45.97
CA GLU A 812 13.58 -22.61 -45.99
C GLU A 812 13.96 -23.68 -47.02
N ALA A 813 14.42 -23.27 -48.19
CA ALA A 813 14.91 -24.20 -49.23
C ALA A 813 16.25 -24.88 -48.87
N SER A 814 17.01 -24.29 -47.96
CA SER A 814 18.29 -24.83 -47.45
C SER A 814 18.16 -25.68 -46.20
N ALA A 815 16.97 -25.66 -45.59
CA ALA A 815 16.68 -26.48 -44.41
C ALA A 815 16.48 -27.95 -44.87
N PRO A 816 17.11 -28.94 -44.28
CA PRO A 816 16.82 -30.34 -44.58
C PRO A 816 15.37 -30.66 -44.19
N ASP A 817 14.69 -31.48 -45.02
CA ASP A 817 13.28 -31.90 -44.83
C ASP A 817 13.06 -32.47 -43.41
N HIS A 818 12.58 -31.65 -42.50
CA HIS A 818 12.26 -32.03 -41.14
C HIS A 818 10.91 -32.76 -40.96
N ASN A 819 10.28 -33.22 -42.07
CA ASN A 819 9.10 -34.12 -42.01
C ASN A 819 9.44 -35.59 -41.91
N LYS A 820 10.69 -35.92 -41.60
CA LYS A 820 11.03 -37.24 -41.06
C LYS A 820 11.15 -37.12 -39.54
N THR A 821 10.18 -37.64 -38.86
CA THR A 821 10.18 -38.00 -37.43
C THR A 821 11.60 -38.41 -37.01
N LEU A 822 12.33 -37.53 -36.35
CA LEU A 822 13.46 -37.92 -35.51
C LEU A 822 12.83 -38.65 -34.30
N GLN A 823 12.52 -39.93 -34.45
CA GLN A 823 12.53 -40.84 -33.31
C GLN A 823 13.97 -40.83 -32.77
N LEU A 824 14.21 -39.93 -31.83
CA LEU A 824 15.35 -40.05 -30.94
C LEU A 824 15.00 -41.20 -29.98
N ASP A 825 15.34 -42.42 -30.36
CA ASP A 825 15.38 -43.53 -29.43
C ASP A 825 16.34 -43.13 -28.31
N PHE A 826 15.83 -43.02 -27.09
CA PHE A 826 16.59 -42.71 -25.88
C PHE A 826 17.67 -43.73 -25.56
N GLU A 827 17.63 -44.94 -26.20
CA GLU A 827 18.70 -45.91 -26.11
C GLU A 827 19.99 -45.54 -26.88
N THR A 828 19.96 -44.49 -27.78
CA THR A 828 21.14 -44.03 -28.51
C THR A 828 21.88 -42.86 -27.88
N VAL A 829 21.36 -42.21 -26.84
CA VAL A 829 22.04 -41.08 -26.20
C VAL A 829 23.21 -41.52 -25.32
N GLU A 830 23.21 -42.78 -24.83
CA GLU A 830 24.40 -43.36 -24.18
C GLU A 830 25.54 -43.65 -25.14
N ALA A 831 25.26 -43.79 -26.45
CA ALA A 831 26.30 -44.12 -27.45
C ALA A 831 27.05 -42.87 -27.98
N TYR A 832 26.52 -41.64 -27.83
CA TYR A 832 27.20 -40.42 -28.31
C TYR A 832 28.13 -39.75 -27.29
N ASN A 833 28.17 -40.23 -26.05
CA ASN A 833 29.11 -39.76 -25.03
C ASN A 833 30.43 -40.53 -24.93
N ASN A 834 30.69 -41.44 -25.81
CA ASN A 834 32.03 -42.04 -25.98
C ASN A 834 32.58 -41.70 -27.38
N PRO A 835 33.47 -40.73 -27.55
CA PRO A 835 34.35 -40.74 -28.70
C PRO A 835 35.09 -42.06 -28.61
N SER A 836 34.89 -42.93 -29.59
CA SER A 836 35.65 -44.20 -29.70
C SER A 836 37.11 -43.83 -29.87
N VAL A 837 37.81 -43.73 -28.74
CA VAL A 837 39.27 -43.68 -28.74
C VAL A 837 39.75 -44.96 -29.42
N PRO A 838 40.57 -44.90 -30.48
CA PRO A 838 41.05 -46.09 -31.16
C PRO A 838 41.60 -47.11 -30.16
N SER A 839 41.17 -48.35 -30.29
CA SER A 839 41.52 -49.45 -29.35
C SER A 839 43.03 -49.51 -29.08
N GLU A 840 43.83 -49.09 -30.07
CA GLU A 840 45.32 -49.06 -30.03
C GLU A 840 45.83 -47.94 -29.08
N VAL A 841 45.14 -46.82 -28.97
CA VAL A 841 45.44 -45.70 -28.02
C VAL A 841 45.14 -46.10 -26.59
N VAL A 842 44.04 -46.81 -26.38
CA VAL A 842 43.62 -47.31 -25.05
C VAL A 842 44.54 -48.39 -24.57
N GLU A 843 44.95 -49.34 -25.43
CA GLU A 843 45.91 -50.35 -25.10
C GLU A 843 47.31 -49.83 -24.77
N LYS A 844 47.80 -48.82 -25.48
CA LYS A 844 49.05 -48.15 -25.21
C LYS A 844 49.04 -47.40 -23.88
N LEU A 845 47.94 -46.74 -23.55
CA LEU A 845 47.74 -46.07 -22.26
C LEU A 845 47.68 -47.07 -21.09
N HIS A 846 47.01 -48.23 -21.25
CA HIS A 846 46.93 -49.24 -20.20
C HIS A 846 48.26 -49.97 -19.90
N LYS A 847 49.19 -49.98 -20.87
CA LYS A 847 50.53 -50.63 -20.73
C LYS A 847 51.58 -49.67 -20.19
N LEU A 848 51.20 -48.42 -19.93
CA LEU A 848 52.14 -47.36 -19.52
C LEU A 848 52.28 -47.33 -18.02
N ASP A 849 53.52 -47.52 -17.54
CA ASP A 849 53.82 -47.28 -16.11
C ASP A 849 54.33 -45.82 -15.92
N ILE A 850 53.43 -44.94 -15.42
CA ILE A 850 53.67 -43.51 -15.30
C ILE A 850 54.77 -43.17 -14.29
N GLU A 851 54.97 -44.01 -13.27
CA GLU A 851 55.97 -43.79 -12.22
C GLU A 851 57.43 -44.01 -12.66
N THR A 852 57.65 -44.69 -13.82
CA THR A 852 59.00 -45.02 -14.34
C THR A 852 59.42 -44.10 -15.51
N LEU A 853 58.54 -43.16 -15.96
CA LEU A 853 58.79 -42.28 -17.10
C LEU A 853 59.55 -41.03 -16.76
N THR A 854 60.59 -40.72 -17.57
CA THR A 854 61.17 -39.37 -17.54
C THR A 854 60.28 -38.34 -18.25
N PRO A 855 60.39 -37.06 -17.95
CA PRO A 855 59.58 -36.03 -18.61
C PRO A 855 59.73 -36.03 -20.15
N LEU A 856 60.87 -36.38 -20.69
CA LEU A 856 61.12 -36.44 -22.13
C LEU A 856 60.43 -37.65 -22.78
N GLU A 857 60.45 -38.78 -22.12
CA GLU A 857 59.73 -39.99 -22.56
C GLU A 857 58.25 -39.82 -22.52
N ALA A 858 57.68 -39.17 -21.49
CA ALA A 858 56.27 -38.80 -21.40
C ALA A 858 55.83 -37.89 -22.56
N LEU A 859 56.64 -36.89 -22.91
CA LEU A 859 56.37 -35.98 -24.02
C LEU A 859 56.40 -36.72 -25.40
N ASN A 860 57.34 -37.60 -25.60
CA ASN A 860 57.40 -38.40 -26.79
C ASN A 860 56.22 -39.36 -26.90
N PHE A 861 55.82 -39.98 -25.82
CA PHE A 861 54.69 -40.89 -25.80
C PHE A 861 53.35 -40.12 -26.08
N LEU A 862 53.14 -38.91 -25.52
CA LEU A 862 51.99 -38.09 -25.84
C LEU A 862 51.98 -37.68 -27.30
N TYR A 863 53.14 -37.44 -27.91
CA TYR A 863 53.29 -37.14 -29.36
C TYR A 863 52.93 -38.36 -30.22
N GLU A 864 53.33 -39.55 -29.84
CA GLU A 864 52.91 -40.81 -30.48
C GLU A 864 51.42 -41.05 -30.41
N LEU A 865 50.80 -40.90 -29.24
CA LEU A 865 49.35 -41.03 -29.06
C LEU A 865 48.58 -40.03 -29.95
N LYS A 866 49.03 -38.77 -29.97
CA LYS A 866 48.45 -37.74 -30.83
C LYS A 866 48.55 -38.06 -32.33
N ASN A 867 49.71 -38.52 -32.78
CA ASN A 867 49.90 -38.95 -34.17
C ASN A 867 49.08 -40.20 -34.53
N THR A 868 48.75 -41.06 -33.58
CA THR A 868 47.85 -42.19 -33.77
C THR A 868 46.38 -41.76 -33.89
N LEU A 869 45.97 -40.73 -33.14
CA LEU A 869 44.65 -40.10 -33.24
C LEU A 869 44.46 -39.28 -34.50
N ASP A 870 45.50 -38.58 -35.00
CA ASP A 870 45.46 -37.75 -36.21
C ASP A 870 45.56 -38.58 -37.55
N LYS A 871 45.79 -39.91 -37.48
CA LYS A 871 45.86 -40.79 -38.64
C LYS A 871 44.60 -41.56 -39.00
N GLU A 872 43.60 -41.50 -38.16
CA GLU A 872 42.23 -41.97 -38.40
C GLU A 872 41.24 -40.79 -38.52
#